data_7f71216dda59122419b145daf3352fd0
#
_entry.id   7f71216dda59122419b145daf3352fd0
#
_cell.length_a   1.000
_cell.length_b   1.000
_cell.length_c   1.000
_cell.angle_alpha   90.00
_cell.angle_beta   90.00
_cell.angle_gamma   90.00
#
_symmetry.space_group_name_H-M   'P 1'
#
loop_
_entity.id
_entity.type
_entity.pdbx_description
1 polymer ?
#
loop_
_entity_poly.entity_id
_entity_poly.type
_entity_poly.pdbx_seq_one_letter_code
_entity_poly.pdbx_strand_id
1 'polypeptide(L)'
;MEESQIIRMEYSELMKKSYIDYAMSVIISRALPDVRDGLKPVQRRTLYDMYELGIRYDRPYRKCARIVGDTMGKYHPHGDSSIYEALVVMAQEFKKGMILVDGHGNFGSIEGDGAAAMRYTEARLAKITQEAYLADLDKDIIDFVPNFDETEKEPAVLPVRIPNLLLNGAEGIAVGMATSIPTHNLGEIVDAVKAYMKNNDITTKQLMKYIKGPDFPTGGIVVNKDDLAEIYETGTGKIKIRGKVDVEEIKGGRKKIVISEIPYTMIGAGIGKFLNDVCNLVETKKTSDIVDISNQSSKEGIRIVIEVKRDADVDNLINMLYKKTRLEDTFGVNMLAVADGRPEVLGLKRIIEHHVDFQFELATRKYKTLLKKEQDKKEIQEGLIKACDVIDLIIEILRGSSSIRDAKECLTTGATEKIKFKSKRSEKMASMLRFTDRQAQAILEMRLYKLIGLEIEALMKEHETTLANIAKYEDILNNYDSMAQVIIDDLDALKKEYAVKRKTKIENAEEAVFEENKVQEQEVVLLMDRFGYAKTVDGSVYERNREAADKENKYILCCMNTGKLCLFTSDGKMHQIKVMDLPYGKFRDKGFPIDNVSNFDSTKEEIVYLCDDRELFFSKFLFATKQGMIKKVAGSEFQVTKRTIAATKLQDEDALVSIQPIRDVQDVVLMTENGFVLRFPAEEVSEKKKGAVGVRGMKLQKNDSVEEVYLFEEGTESKVIFHEKEVTLNRLKRAKRDGTGTRMRK
;
A
#
# COMPACT_ATOMS: atom_id res chain seq x y z
N MET A 1 52.04 -26.12 4.16
CA MET A 1 50.63 -26.55 4.28
C MET A 1 50.11 -25.88 5.54
N GLU A 2 49.36 -24.79 5.36
CA GLU A 2 48.69 -24.13 6.50
C GLU A 2 47.63 -25.09 7.05
N GLU A 3 47.70 -25.37 8.33
CA GLU A 3 46.67 -26.15 9.05
C GLU A 3 45.35 -25.41 8.96
N SER A 4 44.40 -25.99 8.24
CA SER A 4 43.03 -25.51 8.22
C SER A 4 42.43 -25.65 9.63
N GLN A 5 42.29 -24.55 10.35
CA GLN A 5 41.57 -24.50 11.61
C GLN A 5 40.11 -24.90 11.40
N ILE A 6 39.69 -26.03 11.87
CA ILE A 6 38.29 -26.44 11.91
C ILE A 6 37.63 -25.71 13.09
N ILE A 7 36.88 -24.64 12.78
CA ILE A 7 36.08 -23.94 13.77
C ILE A 7 34.74 -24.65 13.91
N ARG A 8 34.48 -25.25 15.07
CA ARG A 8 33.15 -25.80 15.39
C ARG A 8 32.23 -24.69 15.85
N MET A 9 31.17 -24.46 15.10
CA MET A 9 30.08 -23.53 15.47
C MET A 9 28.78 -24.32 15.60
N GLU A 10 27.95 -23.94 16.57
CA GLU A 10 26.63 -24.54 16.71
C GLU A 10 25.72 -23.98 15.58
N TYR A 11 24.97 -24.90 14.94
CA TYR A 11 24.11 -24.55 13.79
C TYR A 11 23.12 -23.44 14.12
N SER A 12 22.52 -23.45 15.33
CA SER A 12 21.57 -22.45 15.79
C SER A 12 22.20 -21.06 15.91
N GLU A 13 23.46 -20.96 16.35
CA GLU A 13 24.21 -19.70 16.45
C GLU A 13 24.60 -19.18 15.07
N LEU A 14 25.05 -20.06 14.19
CA LEU A 14 25.38 -19.69 12.80
C LEU A 14 24.14 -19.17 12.07
N MET A 15 23.01 -19.86 12.21
CA MET A 15 21.74 -19.43 11.59
C MET A 15 21.25 -18.08 12.14
N LYS A 16 21.31 -17.88 13.45
CA LYS A 16 20.94 -16.59 14.08
C LYS A 16 21.82 -15.46 13.56
N LYS A 17 23.13 -15.65 13.54
CA LYS A 17 24.07 -14.65 13.03
C LYS A 17 23.82 -14.33 11.56
N SER A 18 23.74 -15.33 10.70
CA SER A 18 23.50 -15.15 9.26
C SER A 18 22.14 -14.49 8.98
N TYR A 19 21.10 -14.82 9.78
CA TYR A 19 19.79 -14.20 9.65
C TYR A 19 19.82 -12.73 10.08
N ILE A 20 20.54 -12.40 11.16
CA ILE A 20 20.71 -11.01 11.60
C ILE A 20 21.47 -10.20 10.55
N ASP A 21 22.57 -10.74 10.02
CA ASP A 21 23.38 -10.07 9.00
C ASP A 21 22.55 -9.82 7.72
N TYR A 22 21.78 -10.82 7.28
CA TYR A 22 20.84 -10.67 6.17
C TYR A 22 19.75 -9.63 6.46
N ALA A 23 19.11 -9.71 7.64
CA ALA A 23 18.06 -8.78 8.03
C ALA A 23 18.59 -7.33 8.07
N MET A 24 19.77 -7.10 8.66
CA MET A 24 20.40 -5.79 8.71
C MET A 24 20.74 -5.26 7.31
N SER A 25 21.24 -6.12 6.43
CA SER A 25 21.49 -5.75 5.02
C SER A 25 20.20 -5.33 4.31
N VAL A 26 19.11 -6.09 4.44
CA VAL A 26 17.81 -5.74 3.84
C VAL A 26 17.23 -4.46 4.45
N ILE A 27 17.42 -4.22 5.73
CA ILE A 27 16.94 -3.04 6.42
C ILE A 27 17.70 -1.78 5.95
N ILE A 28 19.03 -1.79 6.09
CA ILE A 28 19.85 -0.59 5.88
C ILE A 28 20.14 -0.36 4.39
N SER A 29 20.44 -1.43 3.64
CA SER A 29 20.95 -1.30 2.27
C SER A 29 19.93 -1.59 1.17
N ARG A 30 18.63 -1.73 1.50
CA ARG A 30 17.61 -2.05 0.49
C ARG A 30 16.27 -1.37 0.69
N ALA A 31 15.61 -1.58 1.85
CA ALA A 31 14.19 -1.28 2.01
C ALA A 31 13.90 0.10 2.60
N LEU A 32 14.75 0.58 3.50
CA LEU A 32 14.53 1.84 4.20
C LEU A 32 15.27 3.00 3.53
N PRO A 33 14.69 4.22 3.57
CA PRO A 33 15.38 5.44 3.16
C PRO A 33 16.35 5.91 4.24
N ASP A 34 17.45 6.58 3.84
CA ASP A 34 18.31 7.35 4.76
C ASP A 34 17.63 8.68 5.12
N VAL A 35 17.67 9.08 6.38
CA VAL A 35 17.01 10.30 6.86
C VAL A 35 17.57 11.56 6.20
N ARG A 36 18.86 11.56 5.84
CA ARG A 36 19.59 12.72 5.28
C ARG A 36 19.15 13.06 3.86
N ASP A 37 19.03 12.07 2.97
CA ASP A 37 18.63 12.28 1.58
C ASP A 37 17.22 11.77 1.24
N GLY A 38 16.58 11.03 2.15
CA GLY A 38 15.23 10.49 1.96
C GLY A 38 15.13 9.46 0.84
N LEU A 39 16.24 8.87 0.41
CA LEU A 39 16.31 7.95 -0.71
C LEU A 39 16.65 6.53 -0.27
N LYS A 40 16.07 5.56 -0.95
CA LYS A 40 16.53 4.17 -0.89
C LYS A 40 17.80 4.01 -1.73
N PRO A 41 18.66 3.02 -1.44
CA PRO A 41 19.88 2.80 -2.19
C PRO A 41 19.69 2.71 -3.70
N VAL A 42 18.67 1.99 -4.18
CA VAL A 42 18.38 1.89 -5.61
C VAL A 42 18.06 3.24 -6.25
N GLN A 43 17.30 4.09 -5.56
CA GLN A 43 16.95 5.43 -6.04
C GLN A 43 18.18 6.33 -6.10
N ARG A 44 18.99 6.35 -5.04
CA ARG A 44 20.23 7.10 -4.93
C ARG A 44 21.21 6.74 -6.06
N ARG A 45 21.44 5.44 -6.26
CA ARG A 45 22.33 4.91 -7.29
C ARG A 45 21.86 5.24 -8.69
N THR A 46 20.56 5.11 -8.96
CA THR A 46 19.99 5.44 -10.27
C THR A 46 20.12 6.94 -10.59
N LEU A 47 19.83 7.83 -9.64
CA LEU A 47 19.97 9.27 -9.86
C LEU A 47 21.43 9.69 -10.05
N TYR A 48 22.34 9.09 -9.27
CA TYR A 48 23.78 9.33 -9.41
C TYR A 48 24.31 8.84 -10.77
N ASP A 49 23.92 7.64 -11.18
CA ASP A 49 24.30 7.08 -12.49
C ASP A 49 23.81 7.96 -13.65
N MET A 50 22.55 8.43 -13.58
CA MET A 50 22.03 9.37 -14.59
C MET A 50 22.86 10.65 -14.66
N TYR A 51 23.37 11.13 -13.51
CA TYR A 51 24.23 12.30 -13.45
C TYR A 51 25.59 12.03 -14.10
N GLU A 52 26.23 10.90 -13.81
CA GLU A 52 27.52 10.47 -14.37
C GLU A 52 27.43 10.25 -15.90
N LEU A 53 26.32 9.66 -16.37
CA LEU A 53 26.01 9.48 -17.79
C LEU A 53 25.72 10.81 -18.53
N GLY A 54 25.67 11.94 -17.82
CA GLY A 54 25.32 13.24 -18.38
C GLY A 54 23.88 13.37 -18.86
N ILE A 55 22.96 12.55 -18.32
CA ILE A 55 21.52 12.55 -18.65
C ILE A 55 20.82 13.62 -17.81
N ARG A 56 21.02 14.88 -18.17
CA ARG A 56 20.58 16.05 -17.41
C ARG A 56 19.27 16.61 -17.96
N TYR A 57 18.58 17.44 -17.18
CA TYR A 57 17.26 18.01 -17.55
C TYR A 57 17.32 18.85 -18.84
N ASP A 58 18.46 19.48 -19.14
CA ASP A 58 18.72 20.31 -20.31
C ASP A 58 19.28 19.51 -21.50
N ARG A 59 19.38 18.18 -21.40
CA ARG A 59 19.88 17.27 -22.42
C ARG A 59 18.76 16.40 -22.99
N PRO A 60 18.97 15.81 -24.18
CA PRO A 60 18.00 14.87 -24.75
C PRO A 60 17.74 13.67 -23.84
N TYR A 61 16.49 13.18 -23.87
CA TYR A 61 16.11 11.92 -23.20
C TYR A 61 16.97 10.74 -23.67
N ARG A 62 17.13 9.76 -22.80
CA ARG A 62 17.82 8.49 -23.09
C ARG A 62 16.91 7.32 -22.78
N LYS A 63 17.07 6.21 -23.52
CA LYS A 63 16.31 4.97 -23.26
C LYS A 63 16.50 4.51 -21.82
N CYS A 64 15.41 4.18 -21.14
CA CYS A 64 15.45 3.66 -19.77
C CYS A 64 16.31 2.39 -19.68
N ALA A 65 16.30 1.56 -20.72
CA ALA A 65 17.15 0.36 -20.79
C ALA A 65 18.64 0.67 -20.65
N ARG A 66 19.13 1.83 -21.16
CA ARG A 66 20.52 2.24 -20.98
C ARG A 66 20.81 2.62 -19.52
N ILE A 67 19.93 3.41 -18.90
CA ILE A 67 20.07 3.81 -17.51
C ILE A 67 20.06 2.58 -16.60
N VAL A 68 19.08 1.70 -16.78
CA VAL A 68 18.94 0.48 -15.97
C VAL A 68 20.16 -0.42 -16.13
N GLY A 69 20.65 -0.60 -17.36
CA GLY A 69 21.81 -1.45 -17.65
C GLY A 69 23.10 -0.91 -17.01
N ASP A 70 23.36 0.39 -17.09
CA ASP A 70 24.54 1.01 -16.49
C ASP A 70 24.48 0.99 -14.96
N THR A 71 23.34 1.38 -14.39
CA THR A 71 23.10 1.31 -12.93
C THR A 71 23.29 -0.11 -12.38
N MET A 72 22.76 -1.11 -13.09
CA MET A 72 22.89 -2.52 -12.70
C MET A 72 24.35 -2.99 -12.75
N GLY A 73 25.06 -2.61 -13.80
CA GLY A 73 26.46 -3.02 -14.01
C GLY A 73 27.45 -2.38 -13.08
N LYS A 74 27.22 -1.11 -12.68
CA LYS A 74 28.20 -0.35 -11.89
C LYS A 74 27.85 -0.24 -10.39
N TYR A 75 26.57 -0.10 -10.04
CA TYR A 75 26.21 0.33 -8.69
C TYR A 75 25.22 -0.60 -7.99
N HIS A 76 24.28 -1.23 -8.71
CA HIS A 76 23.16 -1.96 -8.08
C HIS A 76 23.03 -3.37 -8.61
N PRO A 77 23.72 -4.38 -8.02
CA PRO A 77 23.80 -5.75 -8.52
C PRO A 77 22.54 -6.55 -8.22
N HIS A 78 21.38 -6.09 -8.71
CA HIS A 78 20.06 -6.70 -8.55
C HIS A 78 19.31 -6.75 -9.89
N GLY A 79 18.14 -7.37 -9.92
CA GLY A 79 17.35 -7.52 -11.14
C GLY A 79 16.99 -6.17 -11.81
N ASP A 80 17.08 -6.13 -13.13
CA ASP A 80 16.77 -4.98 -13.97
C ASP A 80 15.35 -4.43 -13.76
N SER A 81 14.38 -5.32 -13.54
CA SER A 81 12.99 -4.94 -13.25
C SER A 81 12.86 -4.09 -11.98
N SER A 82 13.61 -4.41 -10.91
CA SER A 82 13.57 -3.64 -9.67
C SER A 82 14.13 -2.22 -9.83
N ILE A 83 15.19 -2.07 -10.64
CA ILE A 83 15.79 -0.77 -10.97
C ILE A 83 14.82 0.03 -11.84
N TYR A 84 14.23 -0.61 -12.85
CA TYR A 84 13.27 0.04 -13.73
C TYR A 84 12.03 0.49 -13.00
N GLU A 85 11.45 -0.35 -12.13
CA GLU A 85 10.30 0.03 -11.29
C GLU A 85 10.61 1.21 -10.38
N ALA A 86 11.79 1.26 -9.76
CA ALA A 86 12.22 2.41 -8.97
C ALA A 86 12.32 3.69 -9.80
N LEU A 87 12.90 3.60 -11.01
CA LEU A 87 12.97 4.71 -11.96
C LEU A 87 11.57 5.19 -12.37
N VAL A 88 10.66 4.27 -12.69
CA VAL A 88 9.26 4.57 -13.05
C VAL A 88 8.55 5.30 -11.92
N VAL A 89 8.66 4.82 -10.68
CA VAL A 89 8.01 5.46 -9.52
C VAL A 89 8.52 6.89 -9.30
N MET A 90 9.81 7.15 -9.55
CA MET A 90 10.37 8.50 -9.45
C MET A 90 9.85 9.47 -10.52
N ALA A 91 9.26 8.96 -11.60
CA ALA A 91 8.65 9.75 -12.68
C ALA A 91 7.11 9.87 -12.56
N GLN A 92 6.47 9.20 -11.60
CA GLN A 92 5.01 9.18 -11.46
C GLN A 92 4.52 10.30 -10.55
N GLU A 93 3.84 11.31 -11.14
CA GLU A 93 3.30 12.48 -10.42
C GLU A 93 2.20 12.13 -9.43
N PHE A 94 1.51 11.00 -9.62
CA PHE A 94 0.45 10.53 -8.72
C PHE A 94 0.99 9.73 -7.52
N LYS A 95 2.28 9.36 -7.52
CA LYS A 95 2.95 8.68 -6.39
C LYS A 95 3.90 9.55 -5.61
N LYS A 96 4.45 10.59 -6.22
CA LYS A 96 5.46 11.47 -5.61
C LYS A 96 4.94 12.88 -5.40
N GLY A 97 5.30 13.49 -4.29
CA GLY A 97 5.02 14.90 -4.05
C GLY A 97 5.73 15.80 -5.08
N MET A 98 6.95 15.36 -5.49
CA MET A 98 7.75 15.98 -6.54
C MET A 98 8.47 14.89 -7.33
N ILE A 99 8.32 14.86 -8.66
CA ILE A 99 9.01 13.90 -9.51
C ILE A 99 10.52 14.20 -9.55
N LEU A 100 11.31 13.14 -9.53
CA LEU A 100 12.78 13.22 -9.60
C LEU A 100 13.32 12.86 -10.98
N VAL A 101 12.52 12.19 -11.77
CA VAL A 101 12.84 11.76 -13.14
C VAL A 101 11.78 12.32 -14.08
N ASP A 102 12.23 12.97 -15.16
CA ASP A 102 11.40 13.42 -16.26
C ASP A 102 11.30 12.29 -17.29
N GLY A 103 10.13 11.66 -17.37
CA GLY A 103 9.87 10.50 -18.21
C GLY A 103 9.18 10.87 -19.53
N HIS A 104 9.59 10.23 -20.62
CA HIS A 104 8.96 10.34 -21.93
C HIS A 104 8.47 8.98 -22.42
N GLY A 105 7.18 8.90 -22.72
CA GLY A 105 6.49 7.64 -23.07
C GLY A 105 5.45 7.23 -22.03
N ASN A 106 5.11 5.94 -21.98
CA ASN A 106 4.15 5.41 -21.02
C ASN A 106 4.84 4.93 -19.74
N PHE A 107 4.69 5.69 -18.66
CA PHE A 107 5.18 5.38 -17.31
C PHE A 107 4.08 4.84 -16.38
N GLY A 108 3.00 4.30 -16.96
CA GLY A 108 1.87 3.78 -16.20
C GLY A 108 0.81 4.84 -15.91
N SER A 109 -0.31 4.41 -15.33
CA SER A 109 -1.42 5.28 -14.98
C SER A 109 -1.80 5.17 -13.50
N ILE A 110 -2.56 6.14 -13.02
CA ILE A 110 -3.12 6.12 -11.66
C ILE A 110 -4.11 4.97 -11.46
N GLU A 111 -4.65 4.42 -12.54
CA GLU A 111 -5.61 3.32 -12.53
C GLU A 111 -4.93 1.93 -12.38
N GLY A 112 -3.59 1.89 -12.44
CA GLY A 112 -2.83 0.68 -12.23
C GLY A 112 -2.27 0.04 -13.50
N ASP A 113 -2.37 0.71 -14.63
CA ASP A 113 -1.65 0.27 -15.83
C ASP A 113 -0.15 0.34 -15.57
N GLY A 114 0.56 -0.70 -15.94
CA GLY A 114 2.02 -0.76 -15.84
C GLY A 114 2.72 0.16 -16.84
N ALA A 115 3.95 0.54 -16.54
CA ALA A 115 4.80 1.22 -17.51
C ALA A 115 5.11 0.31 -18.70
N ALA A 116 5.30 0.91 -19.88
CA ALA A 116 5.80 0.19 -21.04
C ALA A 116 7.21 -0.36 -20.77
N ALA A 117 7.63 -1.40 -21.49
CA ALA A 117 8.95 -1.98 -21.31
C ALA A 117 10.06 -0.92 -21.53
N MET A 118 11.16 -1.01 -20.75
CA MET A 118 12.23 -0.03 -20.68
C MET A 118 12.93 0.28 -22.02
N ARG A 119 12.77 -0.60 -23.03
CA ARG A 119 13.26 -0.36 -24.39
C ARG A 119 12.43 0.67 -25.16
N TYR A 120 11.20 0.95 -24.74
CA TYR A 120 10.32 1.94 -25.37
C TYR A 120 10.33 3.29 -24.67
N THR A 121 10.44 3.29 -23.32
CA THR A 121 10.45 4.49 -22.50
C THR A 121 11.81 5.19 -22.51
N GLU A 122 11.78 6.50 -22.32
CA GLU A 122 12.96 7.34 -22.23
C GLU A 122 12.88 8.21 -20.98
N ALA A 123 14.01 8.58 -20.40
CA ALA A 123 14.07 9.38 -19.21
C ALA A 123 15.26 10.32 -19.19
N ARG A 124 15.15 11.36 -18.37
CA ARG A 124 16.24 12.25 -17.95
C ARG A 124 15.99 12.73 -16.51
N LEU A 125 16.99 13.32 -15.89
CA LEU A 125 16.81 13.95 -14.58
C LEU A 125 15.79 15.07 -14.68
N ALA A 126 14.91 15.19 -13.68
CA ALA A 126 14.08 16.37 -13.51
C ALA A 126 14.96 17.58 -13.12
N LYS A 127 14.53 18.80 -13.43
CA LYS A 127 15.30 20.01 -13.13
C LYS A 127 15.60 20.15 -11.63
N ILE A 128 14.61 19.93 -10.79
CA ILE A 128 14.76 19.96 -9.33
C ILE A 128 15.78 18.94 -8.83
N THR A 129 15.87 17.77 -9.46
CA THR A 129 16.81 16.73 -9.05
C THR A 129 18.26 17.19 -9.27
N GLN A 130 18.53 17.85 -10.37
CA GLN A 130 19.88 18.37 -10.63
C GLN A 130 20.21 19.53 -9.70
N GLU A 131 19.27 20.43 -9.42
CA GLU A 131 19.49 21.66 -8.64
C GLU A 131 19.46 21.44 -7.12
N ALA A 132 18.64 20.49 -6.64
CA ALA A 132 18.43 20.28 -5.22
C ALA A 132 19.00 18.95 -4.67
N TYR A 133 19.30 17.96 -5.54
CA TYR A 133 19.76 16.63 -5.09
C TYR A 133 21.19 16.33 -5.52
N LEU A 134 21.66 16.91 -6.63
CA LEU A 134 22.95 16.57 -7.25
C LEU A 134 23.87 17.79 -7.39
N ALA A 135 23.49 18.93 -6.84
CA ALA A 135 24.28 20.13 -6.91
C ALA A 135 25.56 20.01 -6.06
N ASP A 136 26.60 20.67 -6.53
CA ASP A 136 27.89 20.81 -5.81
C ASP A 136 28.63 19.48 -5.53
N LEU A 137 28.31 18.37 -6.21
CA LEU A 137 29.02 17.08 -6.07
C LEU A 137 30.52 17.17 -6.33
N ASP A 138 30.97 18.14 -7.16
CA ASP A 138 32.35 18.42 -7.50
C ASP A 138 33.12 19.12 -6.35
N LYS A 139 32.48 19.46 -5.24
CA LYS A 139 33.05 20.27 -4.15
C LYS A 139 33.39 19.49 -2.89
N ASP A 140 33.51 18.18 -3.01
CA ASP A 140 33.88 17.30 -1.89
C ASP A 140 32.95 17.43 -0.66
N ILE A 141 31.63 17.58 -0.91
CA ILE A 141 30.65 17.86 0.11
C ILE A 141 30.06 16.60 0.77
N ILE A 142 30.23 15.43 0.13
CA ILE A 142 29.76 14.13 0.59
C ILE A 142 30.88 13.10 0.51
N ASP A 143 30.66 11.98 1.20
CA ASP A 143 31.56 10.84 1.15
C ASP A 143 31.18 9.89 0.03
N PHE A 144 32.22 9.35 -0.64
CA PHE A 144 32.11 8.31 -1.62
C PHE A 144 32.67 7.01 -1.06
N VAL A 145 31.93 5.92 -1.26
CA VAL A 145 32.32 4.57 -0.85
C VAL A 145 32.55 3.70 -2.09
N PRO A 146 33.36 2.64 -2.00
CA PRO A 146 33.47 1.68 -3.07
C PRO A 146 32.11 1.05 -3.39
N ASN A 147 31.86 0.76 -4.68
CA ASN A 147 30.73 -0.02 -5.11
C ASN A 147 30.89 -1.51 -4.70
N PHE A 148 29.97 -2.38 -5.12
CA PHE A 148 29.91 -3.78 -4.73
C PHE A 148 31.13 -4.62 -5.17
N ASP A 149 31.84 -4.25 -6.23
CA ASP A 149 33.05 -4.94 -6.78
C ASP A 149 34.33 -4.09 -6.66
N GLU A 150 34.28 -2.97 -5.96
CA GLU A 150 35.39 -2.03 -5.71
C GLU A 150 36.01 -1.41 -6.98
N THR A 151 35.32 -1.51 -8.13
CA THR A 151 35.80 -0.92 -9.40
C THR A 151 35.45 0.55 -9.55
N GLU A 152 34.32 0.96 -8.94
CA GLU A 152 33.78 2.32 -9.00
C GLU A 152 33.50 2.87 -7.61
N LYS A 153 33.21 4.15 -7.52
CA LYS A 153 32.79 4.81 -6.28
C LYS A 153 31.36 5.31 -6.41
N GLU A 154 30.58 5.08 -5.37
CA GLU A 154 29.21 5.58 -5.26
C GLU A 154 29.07 6.53 -4.08
N PRO A 155 28.13 7.51 -4.13
CA PRO A 155 27.89 8.40 -3.00
C PRO A 155 27.23 7.63 -1.84
N ALA A 156 27.76 7.81 -0.64
CA ALA A 156 27.14 7.26 0.57
C ALA A 156 25.71 7.82 0.78
N VAL A 157 25.56 9.13 0.52
CA VAL A 157 24.27 9.85 0.47
C VAL A 157 24.36 10.93 -0.60
N LEU A 158 23.21 11.38 -1.14
CA LEU A 158 23.21 12.55 -2.04
C LEU A 158 23.10 13.86 -1.25
N PRO A 159 23.67 14.97 -1.76
CA PRO A 159 23.65 16.26 -1.08
C PRO A 159 22.31 16.98 -1.24
N VAL A 160 21.25 16.33 -0.78
CA VAL A 160 19.87 16.80 -0.93
C VAL A 160 19.62 18.03 -0.06
N ARG A 161 19.21 19.15 -0.67
CA ARG A 161 19.02 20.45 -0.02
C ARG A 161 17.65 20.65 0.63
N ILE A 162 16.71 19.75 0.40
CA ILE A 162 15.33 19.79 0.94
C ILE A 162 15.04 18.51 1.70
N PRO A 163 14.15 18.51 2.74
CA PRO A 163 13.78 17.30 3.45
C PRO A 163 12.98 16.34 2.57
N ASN A 164 13.66 15.63 1.66
CA ASN A 164 13.05 14.74 0.69
C ASN A 164 12.22 13.64 1.34
N LEU A 165 12.63 13.17 2.52
CA LEU A 165 11.86 12.17 3.28
C LEU A 165 10.44 12.63 3.57
N LEU A 166 10.23 13.91 3.88
CA LEU A 166 8.90 14.50 4.07
C LEU A 166 8.25 14.85 2.73
N LEU A 167 8.99 15.42 1.79
CA LEU A 167 8.46 15.87 0.50
C LEU A 167 7.87 14.72 -0.31
N ASN A 168 8.63 13.68 -0.51
CA ASN A 168 8.28 12.56 -1.37
C ASN A 168 7.76 11.32 -0.62
N GLY A 169 7.83 11.36 0.72
CA GLY A 169 7.47 10.21 1.52
C GLY A 169 8.32 8.96 1.20
N ALA A 170 8.03 7.88 1.88
CA ALA A 170 8.63 6.59 1.60
C ALA A 170 7.70 5.45 2.00
N GLU A 171 7.69 4.39 1.21
CA GLU A 171 7.04 3.12 1.53
C GLU A 171 8.04 1.99 1.32
N GLY A 172 8.12 1.06 2.24
CA GLY A 172 9.04 -0.07 2.13
C GLY A 172 8.80 -1.13 3.18
N ILE A 173 9.00 -2.38 2.79
CA ILE A 173 8.86 -3.54 3.68
C ILE A 173 10.25 -4.16 3.85
N ALA A 174 10.74 -4.16 5.09
CA ALA A 174 11.98 -4.81 5.49
C ALA A 174 11.69 -6.08 6.32
N VAL A 175 12.73 -6.69 6.86
CA VAL A 175 12.56 -7.86 7.73
C VAL A 175 12.11 -7.39 9.12
N GLY A 176 10.90 -7.76 9.52
CA GLY A 176 10.34 -7.43 10.82
C GLY A 176 9.87 -5.98 11.01
N MET A 177 10.01 -5.12 9.99
CA MET A 177 9.61 -3.72 10.07
C MET A 177 9.22 -3.17 8.68
N ALA A 178 8.45 -2.09 8.66
CA ALA A 178 8.03 -1.42 7.44
C ALA A 178 8.06 0.09 7.63
N THR A 179 8.36 0.82 6.58
CA THR A 179 8.23 2.29 6.56
C THR A 179 7.03 2.70 5.72
N SER A 180 6.30 3.69 6.20
CA SER A 180 5.18 4.31 5.50
C SER A 180 5.10 5.77 5.90
N ILE A 181 5.72 6.64 5.12
CA ILE A 181 5.85 8.07 5.38
C ILE A 181 5.02 8.81 4.33
N PRO A 182 4.04 9.65 4.72
CA PRO A 182 3.23 10.41 3.79
C PRO A 182 4.01 11.56 3.15
N THR A 183 3.57 12.00 1.98
CA THR A 183 4.10 13.17 1.29
C THR A 183 3.60 14.47 1.93
N HIS A 184 4.38 15.56 1.80
CA HIS A 184 4.07 16.87 2.36
C HIS A 184 4.33 17.99 1.34
N ASN A 185 3.76 19.16 1.59
CA ASN A 185 3.92 20.34 0.72
C ASN A 185 5.31 20.99 0.87
N LEU A 186 6.00 21.19 -0.25
CA LEU A 186 7.35 21.78 -0.27
C LEU A 186 7.41 23.14 0.42
N GLY A 187 6.45 24.02 0.15
CA GLY A 187 6.44 25.36 0.73
C GLY A 187 6.31 25.33 2.25
N GLU A 188 5.45 24.44 2.78
CA GLU A 188 5.25 24.25 4.22
C GLU A 188 6.48 23.64 4.90
N ILE A 189 7.14 22.67 4.23
CA ILE A 189 8.37 22.05 4.74
C ILE A 189 9.48 23.09 4.86
N VAL A 190 9.71 23.90 3.83
CA VAL A 190 10.74 24.94 3.82
C VAL A 190 10.49 25.94 4.95
N ASP A 191 9.25 26.40 5.12
CA ASP A 191 8.91 27.31 6.22
C ASP A 191 9.16 26.70 7.61
N ALA A 192 8.87 25.42 7.79
CA ALA A 192 9.14 24.70 9.03
C ALA A 192 10.65 24.54 9.30
N VAL A 193 11.44 24.22 8.30
CA VAL A 193 12.93 24.15 8.41
C VAL A 193 13.49 25.51 8.83
N LYS A 194 13.04 26.59 8.18
CA LYS A 194 13.44 27.96 8.54
C LYS A 194 13.04 28.33 9.96
N ALA A 195 11.86 27.93 10.42
CA ALA A 195 11.40 28.16 11.77
C ALA A 195 12.25 27.38 12.79
N TYR A 196 12.63 26.15 12.49
CA TYR A 196 13.53 25.34 13.32
C TYR A 196 14.94 25.96 13.38
N MET A 197 15.52 26.38 12.27
CA MET A 197 16.85 27.04 12.23
C MET A 197 16.90 28.33 13.05
N LYS A 198 15.77 29.05 13.18
CA LYS A 198 15.67 30.25 14.01
C LYS A 198 15.49 29.94 15.50
N ASN A 199 14.91 28.80 15.81
CA ASN A 199 14.67 28.36 17.18
C ASN A 199 14.68 26.82 17.26
N ASN A 200 15.81 26.24 17.66
CA ASN A 200 15.99 24.79 17.76
C ASN A 200 15.12 24.14 18.85
N ASP A 201 14.62 24.92 19.82
CA ASP A 201 13.74 24.44 20.89
C ASP A 201 12.26 24.41 20.48
N ILE A 202 11.95 24.74 19.20
CA ILE A 202 10.59 24.72 18.69
C ILE A 202 9.95 23.35 18.89
N THR A 203 8.72 23.31 19.40
CA THR A 203 7.97 22.06 19.62
C THR A 203 7.30 21.56 18.34
N THR A 204 6.97 20.27 18.27
CA THR A 204 6.21 19.67 17.15
C THR A 204 4.90 20.43 16.89
N LYS A 205 4.16 20.80 17.94
CA LYS A 205 2.94 21.61 17.82
C LYS A 205 3.18 22.99 17.19
N GLN A 206 4.32 23.59 17.45
CA GLN A 206 4.69 24.87 16.84
C GLN A 206 5.12 24.70 15.38
N LEU A 207 5.84 23.61 15.05
CA LEU A 207 6.17 23.24 13.67
C LEU A 207 4.91 22.99 12.82
N MET A 208 3.85 22.42 13.41
CA MET A 208 2.57 22.22 12.76
C MET A 208 1.80 23.51 12.41
N LYS A 209 2.26 24.67 12.87
CA LYS A 209 1.74 25.95 12.32
C LYS A 209 2.19 26.17 10.88
N TYR A 210 3.32 25.59 10.50
CA TYR A 210 3.89 25.65 9.16
C TYR A 210 3.49 24.40 8.34
N ILE A 211 3.75 23.18 8.86
CA ILE A 211 3.32 21.93 8.25
C ILE A 211 1.95 21.55 8.80
N LYS A 212 0.91 21.83 8.05
CA LYS A 212 -0.48 21.59 8.48
C LYS A 212 -0.81 20.11 8.60
N GLY A 213 -0.11 19.27 7.84
CA GLY A 213 -0.31 17.84 7.74
C GLY A 213 0.17 17.30 6.40
N PRO A 214 -0.11 16.03 6.05
CA PRO A 214 0.29 15.44 4.79
C PRO A 214 -0.36 16.18 3.60
N ASP A 215 0.32 16.13 2.45
CA ASP A 215 -0.17 16.66 1.19
C ASP A 215 0.02 15.57 0.12
N PHE A 216 -1.04 14.81 -0.13
CA PHE A 216 -0.98 13.68 -1.05
C PHE A 216 -1.10 14.14 -2.50
N PRO A 217 -0.37 13.52 -3.44
CA PRO A 217 -0.43 13.85 -4.86
C PRO A 217 -1.84 13.75 -5.46
N THR A 218 -2.66 12.84 -4.92
CA THR A 218 -4.06 12.61 -5.32
C THR A 218 -5.07 13.57 -4.70
N GLY A 219 -4.63 14.48 -3.81
CA GLY A 219 -5.53 15.35 -3.06
C GLY A 219 -6.27 14.62 -1.94
N GLY A 220 -7.58 14.75 -1.92
CA GLY A 220 -8.45 14.17 -0.89
C GLY A 220 -8.54 15.03 0.38
N ILE A 221 -9.25 14.51 1.37
CA ILE A 221 -9.57 15.20 2.62
C ILE A 221 -9.11 14.34 3.80
N VAL A 222 -8.18 14.84 4.60
CA VAL A 222 -7.84 14.25 5.90
C VAL A 222 -8.91 14.66 6.90
N VAL A 223 -9.54 13.68 7.57
CA VAL A 223 -10.72 13.89 8.42
C VAL A 223 -10.47 13.75 9.92
N ASN A 224 -9.25 13.45 10.33
CA ASN A 224 -8.85 13.32 11.72
C ASN A 224 -7.66 14.23 12.06
N LYS A 225 -7.84 15.53 11.85
CA LYS A 225 -6.82 16.57 12.05
C LYS A 225 -6.19 16.54 13.45
N ASP A 226 -6.98 16.30 14.49
CA ASP A 226 -6.51 16.37 15.89
C ASP A 226 -5.51 15.26 16.20
N ASP A 227 -5.61 14.11 15.53
CA ASP A 227 -4.68 12.98 15.71
C ASP A 227 -3.29 13.27 15.12
N LEU A 228 -3.19 14.22 14.18
CA LEU A 228 -1.92 14.53 13.50
C LEU A 228 -0.82 14.97 14.45
N ALA A 229 -1.19 15.64 15.56
CA ALA A 229 -0.20 16.13 16.54
C ALA A 229 0.54 14.97 17.23
N GLU A 230 -0.18 13.92 17.61
CA GLU A 230 0.39 12.71 18.20
C GLU A 230 1.19 11.91 17.16
N ILE A 231 0.68 11.80 15.95
CA ILE A 231 1.35 11.11 14.84
C ILE A 231 2.71 11.75 14.54
N TYR A 232 2.78 13.08 14.49
CA TYR A 232 4.02 13.80 14.22
C TYR A 232 4.99 13.83 15.41
N GLU A 233 4.49 13.68 16.63
CA GLU A 233 5.34 13.55 17.81
C GLU A 233 5.97 12.16 17.89
N THR A 234 5.16 11.11 17.70
CA THR A 234 5.59 9.71 17.86
C THR A 234 6.18 9.08 16.61
N GLY A 235 5.88 9.63 15.43
CA GLY A 235 6.23 9.04 14.12
C GLY A 235 5.34 7.88 13.71
N THR A 236 4.28 7.55 14.45
CA THR A 236 3.37 6.43 14.16
C THR A 236 1.91 6.82 14.34
N GLY A 237 1.02 6.20 13.57
CA GLY A 237 -0.41 6.40 13.73
C GLY A 237 -1.22 6.11 12.48
N LYS A 238 -2.45 6.60 12.45
CA LYS A 238 -3.40 6.34 11.36
C LYS A 238 -4.02 7.64 10.89
N ILE A 239 -3.89 7.94 9.60
CA ILE A 239 -4.52 9.09 8.96
C ILE A 239 -5.73 8.59 8.18
N LYS A 240 -6.92 9.12 8.48
CA LYS A 240 -8.14 8.82 7.73
C LYS A 240 -8.26 9.80 6.57
N ILE A 241 -8.41 9.27 5.36
CA ILE A 241 -8.49 10.06 4.12
C ILE A 241 -9.79 9.74 3.41
N ARG A 242 -10.55 10.77 3.05
CA ARG A 242 -11.72 10.69 2.18
C ARG A 242 -11.42 11.20 0.79
N GLY A 243 -12.01 10.56 -0.22
CA GLY A 243 -12.10 11.14 -1.55
C GLY A 243 -12.97 12.38 -1.55
N LYS A 244 -12.69 13.31 -2.45
CA LYS A 244 -13.51 14.48 -2.66
C LYS A 244 -14.66 14.15 -3.58
N VAL A 245 -15.87 14.44 -3.11
CA VAL A 245 -17.13 14.17 -3.78
C VAL A 245 -17.88 15.46 -4.01
N ASP A 246 -18.29 15.68 -5.26
CA ASP A 246 -19.12 16.78 -5.68
C ASP A 246 -20.45 16.23 -6.25
N VAL A 247 -21.53 16.98 -6.13
CA VAL A 247 -22.84 16.62 -6.67
C VAL A 247 -23.19 17.53 -7.82
N GLU A 248 -23.33 16.96 -9.01
CA GLU A 248 -23.73 17.69 -10.23
C GLU A 248 -25.21 17.42 -10.56
N GLU A 249 -25.98 18.46 -10.85
CA GLU A 249 -27.35 18.33 -11.35
C GLU A 249 -27.37 18.22 -12.88
N ILE A 250 -28.20 17.29 -13.38
CA ILE A 250 -28.36 17.07 -14.82
C ILE A 250 -29.78 17.48 -15.27
N LYS A 251 -29.90 17.73 -16.57
CA LYS A 251 -31.22 18.00 -17.20
C LYS A 251 -32.24 16.91 -16.83
N GLY A 252 -33.40 17.35 -16.31
CA GLY A 252 -34.48 16.45 -15.89
C GLY A 252 -34.51 16.14 -14.39
N GLY A 253 -33.76 16.86 -13.54
CA GLY A 253 -33.77 16.73 -12.08
C GLY A 253 -33.06 15.46 -11.56
N ARG A 254 -32.27 14.79 -12.40
CA ARG A 254 -31.36 13.71 -11.98
C ARG A 254 -30.06 14.31 -11.44
N LYS A 255 -29.42 13.60 -10.52
CA LYS A 255 -28.14 14.00 -9.93
C LYS A 255 -27.03 13.01 -10.31
N LYS A 256 -25.81 13.49 -10.33
CA LYS A 256 -24.59 12.68 -10.44
C LYS A 256 -23.70 12.96 -9.27
N ILE A 257 -23.16 11.91 -8.69
CA ILE A 257 -22.07 12.00 -7.71
C ILE A 257 -20.76 11.90 -8.50
N VAL A 258 -19.93 12.93 -8.41
CA VAL A 258 -18.66 13.03 -9.11
C VAL A 258 -17.53 12.97 -8.10
N ILE A 259 -16.66 11.98 -8.22
CA ILE A 259 -15.45 11.86 -7.40
C ILE A 259 -14.30 12.45 -8.21
N SER A 260 -13.77 13.56 -7.72
CA SER A 260 -12.69 14.32 -8.36
C SER A 260 -11.30 14.06 -7.73
N GLU A 261 -11.26 13.62 -6.48
CA GLU A 261 -10.03 13.26 -5.79
C GLU A 261 -10.27 11.96 -4.99
N ILE A 262 -9.25 11.12 -4.93
CA ILE A 262 -9.32 9.80 -4.26
C ILE A 262 -8.31 9.70 -3.11
N PRO A 263 -8.56 8.87 -2.09
CA PRO A 263 -7.55 8.52 -1.11
C PRO A 263 -6.27 8.00 -1.78
N TYR A 264 -5.11 8.42 -1.29
CA TYR A 264 -3.81 7.96 -1.82
C TYR A 264 -3.66 6.44 -1.81
N THR A 265 -4.26 5.76 -0.84
CA THR A 265 -4.30 4.29 -0.73
C THR A 265 -5.13 3.60 -1.82
N MET A 266 -5.87 4.38 -2.63
CA MET A 266 -6.74 3.87 -3.70
C MET A 266 -6.07 3.84 -5.08
N ILE A 267 -4.83 4.34 -5.18
CA ILE A 267 -4.06 4.33 -6.44
C ILE A 267 -3.88 2.90 -6.96
N GLY A 268 -3.88 2.76 -8.28
CA GLY A 268 -3.69 1.49 -8.96
C GLY A 268 -4.92 0.60 -8.91
N ALA A 269 -4.75 -0.67 -8.57
CA ALA A 269 -5.85 -1.65 -8.49
C ALA A 269 -6.99 -1.25 -7.53
N GLY A 270 -6.77 -0.24 -6.68
CA GLY A 270 -7.77 0.27 -5.75
C GLY A 270 -8.96 0.93 -6.44
N ILE A 271 -8.74 1.61 -7.58
CA ILE A 271 -9.82 2.24 -8.37
C ILE A 271 -10.74 1.16 -8.95
N GLY A 272 -10.18 0.14 -9.60
CA GLY A 272 -10.96 -0.97 -10.14
C GLY A 272 -11.73 -1.74 -9.05
N LYS A 273 -11.11 -1.92 -7.87
CA LYS A 273 -11.77 -2.52 -6.72
C LYS A 273 -12.93 -1.66 -6.22
N PHE A 274 -12.75 -0.34 -6.14
CA PHE A 274 -13.81 0.58 -5.75
C PHE A 274 -15.03 0.50 -6.69
N LEU A 275 -14.80 0.48 -8.02
CA LEU A 275 -15.87 0.33 -9.00
C LEU A 275 -16.64 -0.98 -8.78
N ASN A 276 -15.93 -2.08 -8.57
CA ASN A 276 -16.54 -3.38 -8.27
C ASN A 276 -17.30 -3.38 -6.93
N ASP A 277 -16.76 -2.74 -5.89
CA ASP A 277 -17.44 -2.62 -4.60
C ASP A 277 -18.76 -1.86 -4.73
N VAL A 278 -18.80 -0.78 -5.53
CA VAL A 278 -20.05 -0.05 -5.81
C VAL A 278 -21.05 -0.91 -6.60
N CYS A 279 -20.62 -1.65 -7.62
CA CYS A 279 -21.48 -2.60 -8.33
C CYS A 279 -22.05 -3.66 -7.38
N ASN A 280 -21.24 -4.22 -6.49
CA ASN A 280 -21.65 -5.18 -5.48
C ASN A 280 -22.71 -4.62 -4.51
N LEU A 281 -22.66 -3.31 -4.17
CA LEU A 281 -23.70 -2.68 -3.33
C LEU A 281 -25.06 -2.71 -4.02
N VAL A 282 -25.10 -2.54 -5.35
CA VAL A 282 -26.33 -2.62 -6.14
C VAL A 282 -26.80 -4.06 -6.30
N GLU A 283 -25.90 -4.98 -6.68
CA GLU A 283 -26.22 -6.41 -6.87
C GLU A 283 -26.73 -7.07 -5.58
N THR A 284 -26.12 -6.73 -4.44
CA THR A 284 -26.55 -7.23 -3.12
C THR A 284 -27.76 -6.49 -2.55
N LYS A 285 -28.40 -5.62 -3.35
CA LYS A 285 -29.57 -4.82 -2.98
C LYS A 285 -29.41 -3.98 -1.71
N LYS A 286 -28.18 -3.60 -1.36
CA LYS A 286 -27.92 -2.66 -0.26
C LYS A 286 -28.33 -1.24 -0.60
N THR A 287 -28.33 -0.90 -1.87
CA THR A 287 -28.95 0.30 -2.42
C THR A 287 -29.60 -0.01 -3.76
N SER A 288 -30.68 0.70 -4.05
CA SER A 288 -31.32 0.70 -5.37
C SER A 288 -31.17 2.06 -6.07
N ASP A 289 -30.46 3.00 -5.46
CA ASP A 289 -30.46 4.40 -5.87
C ASP A 289 -29.40 4.71 -6.93
N ILE A 290 -28.43 3.81 -7.09
CA ILE A 290 -27.41 3.90 -8.15
C ILE A 290 -27.98 3.30 -9.44
N VAL A 291 -27.87 4.08 -10.53
CA VAL A 291 -28.30 3.69 -11.88
C VAL A 291 -27.12 3.18 -12.68
N ASP A 292 -26.00 3.88 -12.64
CA ASP A 292 -24.78 3.55 -13.38
C ASP A 292 -23.55 4.12 -12.69
N ILE A 293 -22.40 3.49 -12.94
CA ILE A 293 -21.09 3.97 -12.53
C ILE A 293 -20.13 3.92 -13.72
N SER A 294 -19.46 5.02 -13.99
CA SER A 294 -18.49 5.13 -15.07
C SER A 294 -17.21 5.82 -14.61
N ASN A 295 -16.08 5.31 -15.09
CA ASN A 295 -14.79 5.94 -14.91
C ASN A 295 -14.48 6.80 -16.14
N GLN A 296 -14.45 8.11 -15.94
CA GLN A 296 -14.16 9.12 -16.96
C GLN A 296 -12.82 9.82 -16.71
N SER A 297 -11.96 9.21 -15.88
CA SER A 297 -10.64 9.74 -15.58
C SER A 297 -9.80 9.86 -16.86
N SER A 298 -8.97 10.90 -16.91
CA SER A 298 -8.13 11.20 -18.05
C SER A 298 -6.79 11.81 -17.61
N LYS A 299 -6.01 12.32 -18.55
CA LYS A 299 -4.79 13.08 -18.24
C LYS A 299 -5.06 14.36 -17.44
N GLU A 300 -6.31 14.87 -17.50
CA GLU A 300 -6.73 16.06 -16.75
C GLU A 300 -7.01 15.80 -15.27
N GLY A 301 -7.14 14.53 -14.88
CA GLY A 301 -7.34 14.11 -13.49
C GLY A 301 -8.36 12.99 -13.31
N ILE A 302 -8.64 12.68 -12.06
CA ILE A 302 -9.63 11.68 -11.66
C ILE A 302 -11.04 12.25 -11.87
N ARG A 303 -11.89 11.47 -12.52
CA ARG A 303 -13.32 11.71 -12.66
C ARG A 303 -14.09 10.39 -12.67
N ILE A 304 -14.59 9.96 -11.53
CA ILE A 304 -15.47 8.79 -11.42
C ILE A 304 -16.88 9.32 -11.22
N VAL A 305 -17.81 8.91 -12.06
CA VAL A 305 -19.19 9.41 -12.06
C VAL A 305 -20.15 8.29 -11.70
N ILE A 306 -20.99 8.53 -10.69
CA ILE A 306 -22.07 7.63 -10.26
C ILE A 306 -23.39 8.34 -10.56
N GLU A 307 -24.19 7.78 -11.47
CA GLU A 307 -25.53 8.29 -11.78
C GLU A 307 -26.53 7.74 -10.78
N VAL A 308 -27.34 8.64 -10.21
CA VAL A 308 -28.32 8.27 -9.19
C VAL A 308 -29.75 8.52 -9.67
N LYS A 309 -30.71 7.80 -9.06
CA LYS A 309 -32.14 8.01 -9.31
C LYS A 309 -32.56 9.42 -8.89
N ARG A 310 -33.68 9.89 -9.45
CA ARG A 310 -34.21 11.23 -9.19
C ARG A 310 -34.52 11.48 -7.70
N ASP A 311 -35.07 10.46 -7.05
CA ASP A 311 -35.55 10.53 -5.66
C ASP A 311 -34.54 9.94 -4.66
N ALA A 312 -33.28 9.74 -5.08
CA ALA A 312 -32.23 9.19 -4.23
C ALA A 312 -31.82 10.17 -3.13
N ASP A 313 -31.66 9.66 -1.92
CA ASP A 313 -30.99 10.38 -0.84
C ASP A 313 -29.47 10.36 -1.06
N VAL A 314 -29.00 11.43 -1.71
CA VAL A 314 -27.60 11.55 -2.14
C VAL A 314 -26.65 11.61 -0.95
N ASP A 315 -27.02 12.29 0.14
CA ASP A 315 -26.15 12.44 1.31
C ASP A 315 -25.97 11.12 2.04
N ASN A 316 -27.06 10.37 2.23
CA ASN A 316 -27.00 9.02 2.80
C ASN A 316 -26.23 8.06 1.90
N LEU A 317 -26.36 8.19 0.57
CA LEU A 317 -25.61 7.38 -0.40
C LEU A 317 -24.10 7.68 -0.34
N ILE A 318 -23.70 8.95 -0.24
CA ILE A 318 -22.29 9.35 -0.08
C ILE A 318 -21.73 8.79 1.22
N ASN A 319 -22.48 8.88 2.33
CA ASN A 319 -22.09 8.28 3.61
C ASN A 319 -21.95 6.76 3.52
N MET A 320 -22.83 6.10 2.77
CA MET A 320 -22.71 4.68 2.50
C MET A 320 -21.44 4.35 1.71
N LEU A 321 -21.11 5.14 0.69
CA LEU A 321 -19.87 4.97 -0.09
C LEU A 321 -18.64 5.11 0.80
N TYR A 322 -18.57 6.12 1.67
CA TYR A 322 -17.48 6.26 2.65
C TYR A 322 -17.38 5.07 3.61
N LYS A 323 -18.52 4.56 4.10
CA LYS A 323 -18.53 3.49 5.11
C LYS A 323 -18.30 2.09 4.53
N LYS A 324 -18.73 1.83 3.30
CA LYS A 324 -18.77 0.48 2.70
C LYS A 324 -17.74 0.28 1.58
N THR A 325 -17.03 1.32 1.17
CA THR A 325 -16.00 1.24 0.12
C THR A 325 -14.69 1.90 0.58
N ARG A 326 -13.68 1.88 -0.28
CA ARG A 326 -12.40 2.54 -0.03
C ARG A 326 -12.40 4.05 -0.31
N LEU A 327 -13.56 4.66 -0.55
CA LEU A 327 -13.66 6.11 -0.73
C LEU A 327 -13.28 6.88 0.55
N GLU A 328 -13.45 6.27 1.72
CA GLU A 328 -12.74 6.62 2.95
C GLU A 328 -11.81 5.44 3.31
N ASP A 329 -10.53 5.72 3.45
CA ASP A 329 -9.54 4.70 3.79
C ASP A 329 -8.51 5.25 4.79
N THR A 330 -7.74 4.35 5.37
CA THR A 330 -6.76 4.68 6.39
C THR A 330 -5.35 4.50 5.86
N PHE A 331 -4.55 5.57 5.90
CA PHE A 331 -3.12 5.51 5.68
C PHE A 331 -2.41 5.25 7.02
N GLY A 332 -1.76 4.11 7.14
CA GLY A 332 -0.95 3.78 8.32
C GLY A 332 0.39 4.50 8.25
N VAL A 333 0.65 5.39 9.21
CA VAL A 333 1.92 6.11 9.31
C VAL A 333 2.91 5.32 10.15
N ASN A 334 4.10 5.14 9.63
CA ASN A 334 5.28 4.67 10.36
C ASN A 334 6.52 5.35 9.76
N MET A 335 6.97 6.43 10.38
CA MET A 335 8.10 7.25 9.90
C MET A 335 9.44 6.61 10.27
N LEU A 336 9.65 5.39 9.80
CA LEU A 336 10.86 4.61 10.01
C LEU A 336 11.88 4.94 8.91
N ALA A 337 13.08 5.35 9.31
CA ALA A 337 14.19 5.65 8.40
C ALA A 337 15.52 5.19 9.01
N VAL A 338 16.56 5.18 8.19
CA VAL A 338 17.93 4.95 8.68
C VAL A 338 18.51 6.28 9.16
N ALA A 339 18.76 6.38 10.47
CA ALA A 339 19.45 7.50 11.11
C ALA A 339 20.72 6.97 11.78
N ASP A 340 21.87 7.60 11.54
CA ASP A 340 23.16 7.21 12.10
C ASP A 340 23.49 5.71 11.95
N GLY A 341 23.13 5.15 10.78
CA GLY A 341 23.34 3.74 10.45
C GLY A 341 22.41 2.74 11.15
N ARG A 342 21.33 3.22 11.79
CA ARG A 342 20.34 2.37 12.51
C ARG A 342 18.92 2.71 12.07
N PRO A 343 18.02 1.72 12.02
CA PRO A 343 16.61 1.99 11.79
C PRO A 343 15.98 2.64 13.02
N GLU A 344 15.36 3.80 12.83
CA GLU A 344 14.72 4.57 13.90
C GLU A 344 13.38 5.11 13.44
N VAL A 345 12.37 5.07 14.31
CA VAL A 345 11.07 5.73 14.08
C VAL A 345 11.20 7.18 14.54
N LEU A 346 11.04 8.10 13.60
CA LEU A 346 11.32 9.50 13.79
C LEU A 346 10.04 10.33 13.82
N GLY A 347 9.90 11.21 14.83
CA GLY A 347 8.89 12.27 14.79
C GLY A 347 9.27 13.38 13.81
N LEU A 348 8.31 14.26 13.50
CA LEU A 348 8.49 15.36 12.55
C LEU A 348 9.68 16.27 12.90
N LYS A 349 9.82 16.65 14.18
CA LYS A 349 10.93 17.49 14.66
C LYS A 349 12.26 16.81 14.43
N ARG A 350 12.39 15.52 14.73
CA ARG A 350 13.63 14.76 14.55
C ARG A 350 14.06 14.65 13.10
N ILE A 351 13.10 14.47 12.17
CA ILE A 351 13.42 14.47 10.73
C ILE A 351 13.96 15.83 10.28
N ILE A 352 13.35 16.92 10.73
CA ILE A 352 13.82 18.27 10.41
C ILE A 352 15.20 18.54 11.03
N GLU A 353 15.45 18.10 12.28
CA GLU A 353 16.73 18.20 12.94
C GLU A 353 17.84 17.52 12.15
N HIS A 354 17.70 16.23 11.83
CA HIS A 354 18.67 15.51 11.00
C HIS A 354 18.91 16.17 9.66
N HIS A 355 17.87 16.72 9.04
CA HIS A 355 18.02 17.44 7.78
C HIS A 355 18.84 18.72 7.97
N VAL A 356 18.56 19.52 9.00
CA VAL A 356 19.29 20.77 9.27
C VAL A 356 20.76 20.48 9.59
N ASP A 357 21.04 19.51 10.45
CA ASP A 357 22.39 19.08 10.78
C ASP A 357 23.17 18.67 9.52
N PHE A 358 22.52 17.91 8.64
CA PHE A 358 23.10 17.52 7.36
C PHE A 358 23.36 18.73 6.44
N GLN A 359 22.46 19.74 6.39
CA GLN A 359 22.69 20.96 5.62
C GLN A 359 23.91 21.74 6.14
N PHE A 360 24.09 21.84 7.47
CA PHE A 360 25.27 22.46 8.04
C PHE A 360 26.57 21.70 7.71
N GLU A 361 26.52 20.37 7.72
CA GLU A 361 27.65 19.53 7.29
C GLU A 361 28.03 19.82 5.82
N LEU A 362 27.03 19.77 4.92
CA LEU A 362 27.23 20.04 3.48
C LEU A 362 27.79 21.44 3.25
N ALA A 363 27.21 22.46 3.89
CA ALA A 363 27.66 23.84 3.77
C ALA A 363 29.09 24.00 4.32
N THR A 364 29.39 23.40 5.47
CA THR A 364 30.76 23.44 6.05
C THR A 364 31.78 22.84 5.11
N ARG A 365 31.52 21.67 4.52
CA ARG A 365 32.42 21.02 3.56
C ARG A 365 32.58 21.86 2.28
N LYS A 366 31.46 22.38 1.75
CA LYS A 366 31.43 23.26 0.57
C LYS A 366 32.33 24.48 0.78
N TYR A 367 32.10 25.22 1.86
CA TYR A 367 32.84 26.47 2.09
C TYR A 367 34.30 26.25 2.48
N LYS A 368 34.62 25.13 3.17
CA LYS A 368 36.05 24.74 3.36
C LYS A 368 36.74 24.46 2.04
N THR A 369 36.12 23.77 1.12
CA THR A 369 36.69 23.50 -0.23
C THR A 369 36.82 24.78 -1.04
N LEU A 370 35.82 25.66 -1.01
CA LEU A 370 35.87 26.94 -1.70
C LEU A 370 36.94 27.86 -1.10
N LEU A 371 37.01 27.95 0.23
CA LEU A 371 38.04 28.74 0.94
C LEU A 371 39.43 28.28 0.58
N LYS A 372 39.68 26.98 0.57
CA LYS A 372 40.99 26.42 0.18
C LYS A 372 41.36 26.78 -1.26
N LYS A 373 40.41 26.69 -2.19
CA LYS A 373 40.61 27.08 -3.61
C LYS A 373 40.97 28.57 -3.73
N GLU A 374 40.26 29.43 -2.99
CA GLU A 374 40.55 30.87 -3.00
C GLU A 374 41.87 31.20 -2.30
N GLN A 375 42.26 30.49 -1.25
CA GLN A 375 43.56 30.64 -0.59
C GLN A 375 44.69 30.18 -1.49
N ASP A 376 44.56 29.05 -2.19
CA ASP A 376 45.55 28.60 -3.21
C ASP A 376 45.67 29.62 -4.34
N LYS A 377 44.56 30.23 -4.77
CA LYS A 377 44.54 31.27 -5.80
C LYS A 377 45.21 32.57 -5.30
N LYS A 378 44.94 32.99 -4.07
CA LYS A 378 45.57 34.14 -3.41
C LYS A 378 47.07 33.98 -3.39
N GLU A 379 47.57 32.81 -2.93
CA GLU A 379 49.02 32.50 -2.90
C GLU A 379 49.69 32.77 -4.25
N ILE A 380 49.07 32.25 -5.34
CA ILE A 380 49.60 32.46 -6.70
C ILE A 380 49.53 33.92 -7.11
N GLN A 381 48.42 34.61 -6.87
CA GLN A 381 48.20 36.02 -7.23
C GLN A 381 49.21 36.94 -6.51
N GLU A 382 49.43 36.73 -5.22
CA GLU A 382 50.45 37.48 -4.42
C GLU A 382 51.85 37.29 -4.99
N GLY A 383 52.17 36.05 -5.42
CA GLY A 383 53.43 35.75 -6.06
C GLY A 383 53.61 36.48 -7.39
N LEU A 384 52.56 36.49 -8.23
CA LEU A 384 52.59 37.18 -9.51
C LEU A 384 52.65 38.70 -9.37
N ILE A 385 51.94 39.30 -8.41
CA ILE A 385 52.00 40.74 -8.11
C ILE A 385 53.41 41.11 -7.67
N LYS A 386 53.97 40.40 -6.69
CA LYS A 386 55.40 40.62 -6.28
C LYS A 386 56.37 40.40 -7.41
N ALA A 387 56.11 39.44 -8.32
CA ALA A 387 56.96 39.21 -9.49
C ALA A 387 56.94 40.40 -10.49
N CYS A 388 55.76 41.04 -10.65
CA CYS A 388 55.65 42.25 -11.50
C CYS A 388 56.48 43.40 -10.94
N ASP A 389 56.61 43.60 -9.63
CA ASP A 389 57.44 44.65 -9.02
C ASP A 389 58.92 44.42 -9.25
N VAL A 390 59.37 43.18 -9.41
CA VAL A 390 60.77 42.80 -9.61
C VAL A 390 61.05 42.12 -10.96
N ILE A 391 60.26 42.45 -11.96
CA ILE A 391 60.24 41.72 -13.22
C ILE A 391 61.57 41.74 -13.99
N ASP A 392 62.23 42.85 -13.95
CA ASP A 392 63.53 42.94 -14.57
C ASP A 392 64.56 41.97 -13.95
N LEU A 393 64.52 41.82 -12.64
CA LEU A 393 65.36 40.86 -11.94
C LEU A 393 64.97 39.40 -12.31
N ILE A 394 63.69 39.11 -12.44
CA ILE A 394 63.22 37.78 -12.85
C ILE A 394 63.62 37.44 -14.27
N ILE A 395 63.56 38.43 -15.21
CA ILE A 395 64.06 38.27 -16.58
C ILE A 395 65.58 38.03 -16.57
N GLU A 396 66.32 38.71 -15.72
CA GLU A 396 67.76 38.49 -15.58
C GLU A 396 68.04 37.08 -15.02
N ILE A 397 67.38 36.63 -14.02
CA ILE A 397 67.47 35.26 -13.49
C ILE A 397 67.16 34.22 -14.56
N LEU A 398 66.10 34.39 -15.34
CA LEU A 398 65.72 33.46 -16.43
C LEU A 398 66.77 33.39 -17.52
N ARG A 399 67.35 34.55 -17.93
CA ARG A 399 68.38 34.61 -18.96
C ARG A 399 69.73 34.11 -18.48
N GLY A 400 69.98 34.20 -17.17
CA GLY A 400 71.22 33.76 -16.54
C GLY A 400 71.24 32.30 -16.10
N SER A 401 70.10 31.67 -16.06
CA SER A 401 69.94 30.27 -15.63
C SER A 401 70.26 29.29 -16.73
N SER A 402 70.90 28.17 -16.40
CA SER A 402 71.16 27.04 -17.30
C SER A 402 69.97 26.07 -17.48
N SER A 403 69.06 26.03 -16.52
CA SER A 403 67.90 25.20 -16.56
C SER A 403 66.71 25.86 -15.83
N ILE A 404 65.48 25.42 -16.12
CA ILE A 404 64.30 25.85 -15.43
C ILE A 404 64.37 25.51 -13.93
N ARG A 405 65.02 24.40 -13.56
CA ARG A 405 65.23 23.97 -12.19
C ARG A 405 66.14 24.99 -11.44
N ASP A 406 67.20 25.49 -12.03
CA ASP A 406 68.07 26.45 -11.40
C ASP A 406 67.38 27.81 -11.21
N ALA A 407 66.61 28.25 -12.22
CA ALA A 407 65.78 29.44 -12.11
C ALA A 407 64.71 29.28 -10.94
N LYS A 408 64.03 28.15 -10.86
CA LYS A 408 63.06 27.84 -9.79
C LYS A 408 63.75 27.82 -8.44
N GLU A 409 64.92 27.17 -8.30
CA GLU A 409 65.70 27.10 -7.09
C GLU A 409 66.09 28.53 -6.61
N CYS A 410 66.53 29.41 -7.52
CA CYS A 410 66.84 30.80 -7.22
C CYS A 410 65.58 31.56 -6.71
N LEU A 411 64.46 31.44 -7.39
CA LEU A 411 63.19 32.09 -6.99
C LEU A 411 62.72 31.64 -5.61
N THR A 412 62.90 30.38 -5.27
CA THR A 412 62.37 29.78 -4.01
C THR A 412 63.31 29.92 -2.83
N THR A 413 64.62 29.68 -3.05
CA THR A 413 65.62 29.62 -1.99
C THR A 413 66.55 30.81 -1.96
N GLY A 414 66.63 31.59 -3.08
CA GLY A 414 67.58 32.65 -3.27
C GLY A 414 68.96 32.11 -3.66
N ALA A 415 69.09 30.89 -4.15
CA ALA A 415 70.38 30.32 -4.58
C ALA A 415 70.86 30.99 -5.88
N THR A 416 71.97 31.67 -5.79
CA THR A 416 72.54 32.49 -6.92
C THR A 416 73.74 31.84 -7.64
N GLU A 417 74.26 30.77 -7.05
CA GLU A 417 75.51 30.13 -7.49
C GLU A 417 75.53 29.62 -8.93
N LYS A 418 74.39 29.23 -9.43
CA LYS A 418 74.20 28.63 -10.78
C LYS A 418 73.69 29.63 -11.82
N ILE A 419 73.56 30.93 -11.44
CA ILE A 419 72.99 31.97 -12.30
C ILE A 419 74.00 33.06 -12.64
N LYS A 420 74.02 33.45 -13.90
CA LYS A 420 74.89 34.53 -14.39
C LYS A 420 74.16 35.87 -14.27
N PHE A 421 74.50 36.67 -13.23
CA PHE A 421 74.01 38.01 -13.07
C PHE A 421 74.78 39.06 -13.76
N LYS A 422 74.12 40.13 -14.17
CA LYS A 422 74.81 41.32 -14.79
C LYS A 422 75.47 42.22 -13.75
N SER A 423 74.97 42.22 -12.50
CA SER A 423 75.47 43.03 -11.42
C SER A 423 75.40 42.31 -10.07
N LYS A 424 76.40 42.66 -9.14
CA LYS A 424 76.32 42.20 -7.72
C LYS A 424 75.09 42.67 -6.97
N ARG A 425 74.46 43.77 -7.43
CA ARG A 425 73.25 44.30 -6.86
C ARG A 425 72.07 43.35 -7.19
N SER A 426 71.98 42.94 -8.45
CA SER A 426 70.92 41.94 -8.88
C SER A 426 71.09 40.62 -8.16
N GLU A 427 72.35 40.14 -8.00
CA GLU A 427 72.70 38.92 -7.29
C GLU A 427 72.28 39.02 -5.81
N LYS A 428 72.53 40.13 -5.11
CA LYS A 428 72.12 40.39 -3.77
C LYS A 428 70.58 40.47 -3.65
N MET A 429 69.91 41.10 -4.59
CA MET A 429 68.45 41.14 -4.63
C MET A 429 67.81 39.75 -4.86
N ALA A 430 68.42 38.97 -5.78
CA ALA A 430 67.96 37.61 -6.06
C ALA A 430 68.14 36.67 -4.86
N SER A 431 69.22 36.82 -4.08
CA SER A 431 69.42 36.04 -2.83
C SER A 431 68.38 36.26 -1.74
N MET A 432 67.64 37.35 -1.84
CA MET A 432 66.56 37.68 -0.90
C MET A 432 65.15 37.12 -1.34
N LEU A 433 65.06 36.61 -2.56
CA LEU A 433 63.78 36.07 -3.04
C LEU A 433 63.37 34.80 -2.24
N ARG A 434 62.08 34.69 -1.92
CA ARG A 434 61.51 33.59 -1.17
C ARG A 434 60.07 33.38 -1.66
N PHE A 435 59.95 33.04 -2.93
CA PHE A 435 58.64 32.60 -3.46
C PHE A 435 58.37 31.17 -3.05
N THR A 436 57.10 30.83 -2.89
CA THR A 436 56.74 29.42 -2.70
C THR A 436 56.95 28.63 -4.01
N ASP A 437 56.96 27.32 -3.91
CA ASP A 437 57.16 26.45 -5.06
C ASP A 437 56.07 26.67 -6.15
N ARG A 438 54.83 26.88 -5.70
CA ARG A 438 53.66 27.21 -6.56
C ARG A 438 53.80 28.61 -7.19
N GLN A 439 54.18 29.58 -6.42
CA GLN A 439 54.46 30.95 -6.94
C GLN A 439 55.56 30.93 -7.98
N ALA A 440 56.69 30.28 -7.70
CA ALA A 440 57.79 30.16 -8.65
C ALA A 440 57.36 29.47 -9.94
N GLN A 441 56.56 28.40 -9.84
CA GLN A 441 56.04 27.71 -11.01
C GLN A 441 55.12 28.63 -11.84
N ALA A 442 54.22 29.36 -11.22
CA ALA A 442 53.30 30.30 -11.89
C ALA A 442 54.08 31.47 -12.56
N ILE A 443 55.16 31.96 -11.92
CA ILE A 443 56.02 32.96 -12.49
C ILE A 443 56.76 32.46 -13.75
N LEU A 444 57.27 31.22 -13.71
CA LEU A 444 58.00 30.61 -14.85
C LEU A 444 57.03 30.30 -16.02
N GLU A 445 55.77 30.06 -15.76
CA GLU A 445 54.73 29.80 -16.78
C GLU A 445 54.05 31.10 -17.26
N MET A 446 54.38 32.27 -16.67
CA MET A 446 53.74 33.54 -17.00
C MET A 446 54.04 33.98 -18.42
N ARG A 447 52.97 34.29 -19.16
CA ARG A 447 53.09 34.81 -20.53
C ARG A 447 53.43 36.28 -20.53
N LEU A 448 54.34 36.72 -21.46
CA LEU A 448 54.85 38.09 -21.53
C LEU A 448 53.74 39.16 -21.64
N TYR A 449 52.58 38.88 -22.25
CA TYR A 449 51.50 39.86 -22.37
C TYR A 449 50.85 40.19 -21.00
N LYS A 450 51.04 39.34 -20.01
CA LYS A 450 50.54 39.59 -18.65
C LYS A 450 51.28 40.72 -17.93
N LEU A 451 52.35 41.22 -18.50
CA LEU A 451 53.14 42.37 -18.02
C LEU A 451 52.56 43.71 -18.50
N ILE A 452 51.53 43.73 -19.34
CA ILE A 452 50.93 44.97 -19.81
C ILE A 452 50.13 45.58 -18.64
N GLY A 453 50.19 46.90 -18.45
CA GLY A 453 49.57 47.59 -17.30
C GLY A 453 48.10 47.28 -17.08
N LEU A 454 47.28 47.16 -18.13
CA LEU A 454 45.89 46.73 -18.06
C LEU A 454 45.73 45.30 -17.51
N GLU A 455 46.65 44.38 -17.79
CA GLU A 455 46.60 43.01 -17.25
C GLU A 455 46.99 42.96 -15.78
N ILE A 456 47.92 43.83 -15.35
CA ILE A 456 48.31 43.97 -13.94
C ILE A 456 47.16 44.55 -13.12
N GLU A 457 46.44 45.56 -13.62
CA GLU A 457 45.26 46.11 -13.00
C GLU A 457 44.14 45.05 -12.90
N ALA A 458 43.95 44.24 -13.96
CA ALA A 458 43.02 43.14 -13.94
C ALA A 458 43.36 42.08 -12.86
N LEU A 459 44.66 41.73 -12.73
CA LEU A 459 45.19 40.83 -11.70
C LEU A 459 44.92 41.38 -10.27
N MET A 460 45.19 42.69 -10.06
CA MET A 460 44.92 43.34 -8.78
C MET A 460 43.42 43.32 -8.42
N LYS A 461 42.53 43.62 -9.36
CA LYS A 461 41.09 43.54 -9.16
C LYS A 461 40.62 42.13 -8.90
N GLU A 462 41.18 41.15 -9.58
CA GLU A 462 40.90 39.72 -9.34
C GLU A 462 41.37 39.31 -7.94
N HIS A 463 42.51 39.79 -7.47
CA HIS A 463 43.01 39.57 -6.13
C HIS A 463 42.14 40.19 -5.05
N GLU A 464 41.63 41.42 -5.24
CA GLU A 464 40.66 42.04 -4.34
C GLU A 464 39.40 41.18 -4.24
N THR A 465 38.91 40.65 -5.36
CA THR A 465 37.75 39.74 -5.39
C THR A 465 38.04 38.46 -4.62
N THR A 466 39.24 37.89 -4.79
CA THR A 466 39.70 36.70 -4.08
C THR A 466 39.75 36.96 -2.55
N LEU A 467 40.27 38.08 -2.12
CA LEU A 467 40.30 38.48 -0.70
C LEU A 467 38.88 38.66 -0.10
N ALA A 468 38.00 39.29 -0.87
CA ALA A 468 36.59 39.46 -0.47
C ALA A 468 35.88 38.07 -0.32
N ASN A 469 36.14 37.15 -1.26
CA ASN A 469 35.59 35.79 -1.17
C ASN A 469 36.15 35.04 0.04
N ILE A 470 37.45 35.14 0.32
CA ILE A 470 38.07 34.52 1.50
C ILE A 470 37.38 35.03 2.79
N ALA A 471 37.28 36.36 2.95
CA ALA A 471 36.65 36.97 4.11
C ALA A 471 35.16 36.51 4.25
N LYS A 472 34.44 36.44 3.12
CA LYS A 472 33.05 35.94 3.13
C LYS A 472 32.99 34.47 3.55
N TYR A 473 33.85 33.61 3.04
CA TYR A 473 33.82 32.18 3.36
C TYR A 473 34.29 31.91 4.79
N GLU A 474 35.23 32.68 5.31
CA GLU A 474 35.65 32.64 6.72
C GLU A 474 34.52 33.08 7.67
N ASP A 475 33.78 34.15 7.32
CA ASP A 475 32.61 34.55 8.07
C ASP A 475 31.52 33.45 8.10
N ILE A 476 31.19 32.87 6.94
CA ILE A 476 30.22 31.77 6.84
C ILE A 476 30.64 30.55 7.71
N LEU A 477 31.95 30.22 7.72
CA LEU A 477 32.44 29.06 8.46
C LEU A 477 32.50 29.29 9.98
N ASN A 478 32.72 30.53 10.41
CA ASN A 478 32.90 30.88 11.83
C ASN A 478 31.64 31.44 12.51
N ASN A 479 30.63 31.82 11.75
CA ASN A 479 29.40 32.44 12.24
C ASN A 479 28.19 31.60 11.87
N TYR A 480 27.49 31.10 12.90
CA TYR A 480 26.28 30.29 12.73
C TYR A 480 25.19 31.00 11.92
N ASP A 481 24.92 32.29 12.21
CA ASP A 481 23.88 33.06 11.56
C ASP A 481 24.18 33.28 10.07
N SER A 482 25.45 33.53 9.72
CA SER A 482 25.89 33.68 8.32
C SER A 482 25.73 32.37 7.55
N MET A 483 26.08 31.22 8.15
CA MET A 483 25.88 29.92 7.52
C MET A 483 24.39 29.57 7.41
N ALA A 484 23.62 29.80 8.46
CA ALA A 484 22.16 29.59 8.44
C ALA A 484 21.48 30.44 7.36
N GLN A 485 21.91 31.71 7.20
CA GLN A 485 21.33 32.58 6.18
C GLN A 485 21.57 32.06 4.76
N VAL A 486 22.77 31.54 4.46
CA VAL A 486 23.06 30.95 3.14
C VAL A 486 22.18 29.72 2.87
N ILE A 487 21.98 28.86 3.84
CA ILE A 487 21.08 27.69 3.72
C ILE A 487 19.65 28.15 3.50
N ILE A 488 19.19 29.17 4.25
CA ILE A 488 17.86 29.76 4.10
C ILE A 488 17.65 30.35 2.71
N ASP A 489 18.66 31.09 2.18
CA ASP A 489 18.59 31.68 0.86
C ASP A 489 18.47 30.63 -0.25
N ASP A 490 19.23 29.54 -0.15
CA ASP A 490 19.14 28.38 -1.04
C ASP A 490 17.72 27.72 -0.98
N LEU A 491 17.18 27.54 0.23
CA LEU A 491 15.83 27.00 0.43
C LEU A 491 14.74 27.93 -0.12
N ASP A 492 14.87 29.26 0.07
CA ASP A 492 13.92 30.23 -0.46
C ASP A 492 13.93 30.28 -1.99
N ALA A 493 15.10 30.14 -2.61
CA ALA A 493 15.22 30.04 -4.07
C ALA A 493 14.49 28.78 -4.58
N LEU A 494 14.70 27.62 -3.97
CA LEU A 494 14.02 26.37 -4.31
C LEU A 494 12.50 26.47 -4.08
N LYS A 495 12.09 27.06 -2.95
CA LYS A 495 10.66 27.29 -2.68
C LYS A 495 10.00 28.18 -3.73
N LYS A 496 10.66 29.28 -4.11
CA LYS A 496 10.13 30.23 -5.10
C LYS A 496 9.93 29.56 -6.47
N GLU A 497 10.80 28.64 -6.84
CA GLU A 497 10.74 28.00 -8.16
C GLU A 497 9.81 26.78 -8.18
N TYR A 498 9.78 25.97 -7.13
CA TYR A 498 9.15 24.65 -7.16
C TYR A 498 7.92 24.50 -6.26
N ALA A 499 7.61 25.45 -5.37
CA ALA A 499 6.47 25.31 -4.48
C ALA A 499 5.15 25.36 -5.25
N VAL A 500 4.28 24.40 -4.95
CA VAL A 500 2.93 24.30 -5.49
C VAL A 500 1.89 24.48 -4.37
N LYS A 501 0.66 24.82 -4.76
CA LYS A 501 -0.44 24.90 -3.80
C LYS A 501 -0.75 23.52 -3.21
N ARG A 502 -1.12 23.49 -1.94
CA ARG A 502 -1.59 22.29 -1.25
C ARG A 502 -2.80 21.70 -1.98
N LYS A 503 -2.77 20.40 -2.18
CA LYS A 503 -3.86 19.61 -2.78
C LYS A 503 -4.79 19.02 -1.71
N THR A 504 -4.25 18.41 -0.67
CA THR A 504 -5.03 17.73 0.38
C THR A 504 -5.63 18.72 1.37
N LYS A 505 -6.94 18.69 1.57
CA LYS A 505 -7.65 19.43 2.62
C LYS A 505 -7.49 18.72 3.96
N ILE A 506 -7.39 19.47 5.05
CA ILE A 506 -7.24 18.92 6.40
C ILE A 506 -8.31 19.52 7.30
N GLU A 507 -9.14 18.68 7.86
CA GLU A 507 -10.23 19.06 8.76
C GLU A 507 -10.54 17.94 9.75
N ASN A 508 -11.36 18.21 10.75
CA ASN A 508 -12.03 17.17 11.52
C ASN A 508 -13.42 16.99 10.89
N ALA A 509 -13.78 15.78 10.56
CA ALA A 509 -15.11 15.46 10.11
C ALA A 509 -15.72 14.38 11.02
N GLU A 510 -17.02 14.46 11.21
CA GLU A 510 -17.77 13.40 11.89
C GLU A 510 -17.65 12.09 11.11
N GLU A 511 -17.71 10.97 11.84
CA GLU A 511 -17.79 9.65 11.21
C GLU A 511 -19.00 9.60 10.28
N ALA A 512 -18.81 9.09 9.06
CA ALA A 512 -19.92 8.92 8.13
C ALA A 512 -20.98 7.99 8.76
N VAL A 513 -22.14 8.55 9.08
CA VAL A 513 -23.28 7.78 9.61
C VAL A 513 -24.16 7.43 8.42
N PHE A 514 -24.21 6.16 8.11
CA PHE A 514 -25.10 5.60 7.10
C PHE A 514 -26.31 4.97 7.80
N GLU A 515 -27.47 5.46 7.53
CA GLU A 515 -28.73 4.86 7.95
C GLU A 515 -29.08 3.73 6.96
N GLU A 516 -28.93 2.49 7.39
CA GLU A 516 -29.45 1.37 6.59
C GLU A 516 -30.97 1.55 6.50
N ASN A 517 -31.50 1.61 5.29
CA ASN A 517 -32.94 1.46 5.08
C ASN A 517 -33.33 0.12 5.69
N LYS A 518 -33.86 0.14 6.92
CA LYS A 518 -34.38 -1.05 7.57
C LYS A 518 -35.52 -1.53 6.69
N VAL A 519 -35.29 -2.64 5.99
CA VAL A 519 -36.36 -3.37 5.32
C VAL A 519 -37.44 -3.61 6.38
N GLN A 520 -38.64 -3.10 6.14
CA GLN A 520 -39.74 -3.36 7.07
C GLN A 520 -39.89 -4.88 7.19
N GLU A 521 -39.72 -5.36 8.41
CA GLU A 521 -39.91 -6.76 8.69
C GLU A 521 -41.41 -7.11 8.47
N GLN A 522 -41.63 -8.02 7.55
CA GLN A 522 -42.95 -8.45 7.15
C GLN A 522 -42.99 -9.99 7.08
N GLU A 523 -44.04 -10.58 7.60
CA GLU A 523 -44.31 -11.99 7.42
C GLU A 523 -44.85 -12.23 6.01
N VAL A 524 -44.23 -13.18 5.30
CA VAL A 524 -44.57 -13.57 3.93
C VAL A 524 -44.76 -15.07 3.84
N VAL A 525 -45.49 -15.52 2.85
CA VAL A 525 -45.69 -16.94 2.58
C VAL A 525 -44.85 -17.35 1.37
N LEU A 526 -43.92 -18.28 1.61
CA LEU A 526 -43.18 -18.97 0.57
C LEU A 526 -44.13 -19.94 -0.14
N LEU A 527 -44.15 -19.87 -1.47
CA LEU A 527 -44.81 -20.85 -2.34
C LEU A 527 -43.75 -21.45 -3.26
N MET A 528 -43.52 -22.76 -3.17
CA MET A 528 -42.61 -23.47 -4.05
C MET A 528 -43.28 -24.70 -4.63
N ASP A 529 -43.30 -24.80 -5.95
CA ASP A 529 -43.90 -25.92 -6.67
C ASP A 529 -42.98 -27.18 -6.66
N ARG A 530 -43.49 -28.26 -7.24
CA ARG A 530 -42.74 -29.52 -7.36
C ARG A 530 -41.54 -29.48 -8.25
N PHE A 531 -41.38 -28.44 -9.09
CA PHE A 531 -40.27 -28.23 -9.98
C PHE A 531 -39.21 -27.31 -9.39
N GLY A 532 -39.40 -26.82 -8.16
CA GLY A 532 -38.45 -25.94 -7.46
C GLY A 532 -38.58 -24.47 -7.82
N TYR A 533 -39.66 -24.01 -8.47
CA TYR A 533 -39.95 -22.60 -8.66
C TYR A 533 -40.49 -22.00 -7.38
N ALA A 534 -39.76 -21.09 -6.79
CA ALA A 534 -40.06 -20.47 -5.51
C ALA A 534 -40.36 -18.97 -5.68
N LYS A 535 -41.33 -18.50 -4.88
CA LYS A 535 -41.72 -17.07 -4.74
C LYS A 535 -42.25 -16.81 -3.36
N THR A 536 -42.33 -15.56 -2.99
CA THR A 536 -42.99 -15.13 -1.76
C THR A 536 -44.19 -14.25 -2.08
N VAL A 537 -45.24 -14.39 -1.31
CA VAL A 537 -46.44 -13.57 -1.44
C VAL A 537 -46.87 -13.05 -0.06
N ASP A 538 -47.68 -12.00 -0.05
CA ASP A 538 -48.29 -11.51 1.18
C ASP A 538 -49.23 -12.53 1.77
N GLY A 539 -49.31 -12.64 3.10
CA GLY A 539 -50.17 -13.57 3.80
C GLY A 539 -51.66 -13.44 3.40
N SER A 540 -52.14 -12.22 3.19
CA SER A 540 -53.51 -11.97 2.74
C SER A 540 -53.75 -12.41 1.30
N VAL A 541 -52.73 -12.43 0.47
CA VAL A 541 -52.79 -12.94 -0.90
C VAL A 541 -52.83 -14.46 -0.92
N TYR A 542 -52.07 -15.10 -0.03
CA TYR A 542 -52.14 -16.56 0.17
C TYR A 542 -53.51 -17.00 0.64
N GLU A 543 -54.06 -16.40 1.71
CA GLU A 543 -55.34 -16.77 2.25
C GLU A 543 -56.50 -16.66 1.23
N ARG A 544 -56.47 -15.64 0.36
CA ARG A 544 -57.47 -15.47 -0.72
C ARG A 544 -57.35 -16.53 -1.84
N ASN A 545 -56.21 -17.18 -1.97
CA ASN A 545 -55.94 -18.17 -3.02
C ASN A 545 -55.55 -19.54 -2.45
N ARG A 546 -55.88 -19.84 -1.19
CA ARG A 546 -55.39 -20.96 -0.41
C ARG A 546 -55.55 -22.30 -1.14
N GLU A 547 -56.78 -22.60 -1.60
CA GLU A 547 -57.07 -23.88 -2.28
C GLU A 547 -56.19 -24.09 -3.54
N ALA A 548 -55.97 -23.04 -4.30
CA ALA A 548 -55.14 -23.13 -5.49
C ALA A 548 -53.64 -23.23 -5.10
N ALA A 549 -53.22 -22.48 -4.08
CA ALA A 549 -51.84 -22.52 -3.60
C ALA A 549 -51.49 -23.92 -3.04
N ASP A 550 -52.36 -24.52 -2.24
CA ASP A 550 -52.14 -25.83 -1.64
C ASP A 550 -52.13 -26.96 -2.71
N LYS A 551 -52.83 -26.76 -3.80
CA LYS A 551 -52.84 -27.72 -4.92
C LYS A 551 -51.60 -27.59 -5.85
N GLU A 552 -51.14 -26.38 -6.09
CA GLU A 552 -50.07 -26.08 -7.06
C GLU A 552 -48.66 -26.19 -6.48
N ASN A 553 -48.50 -25.96 -5.15
CA ASN A 553 -47.20 -25.91 -4.53
C ASN A 553 -46.97 -27.13 -3.61
N LYS A 554 -45.75 -27.66 -3.65
CA LYS A 554 -45.30 -28.76 -2.79
C LYS A 554 -44.87 -28.26 -1.41
N TYR A 555 -44.30 -27.06 -1.36
CA TYR A 555 -43.86 -26.45 -0.10
C TYR A 555 -44.52 -25.09 0.08
N ILE A 556 -45.15 -24.93 1.21
CA ILE A 556 -45.80 -23.70 1.63
C ILE A 556 -45.32 -23.42 3.06
N LEU A 557 -44.67 -22.29 3.27
CA LEU A 557 -44.05 -21.96 4.52
C LEU A 557 -44.21 -20.47 4.85
N CYS A 558 -44.70 -20.19 6.05
CA CYS A 558 -44.76 -18.82 6.56
C CYS A 558 -43.43 -18.45 7.15
N CYS A 559 -42.79 -17.38 6.66
CA CYS A 559 -41.46 -16.94 7.06
C CYS A 559 -41.35 -15.41 7.08
N MET A 560 -40.34 -14.90 7.75
CA MET A 560 -40.01 -13.45 7.69
C MET A 560 -39.30 -13.11 6.40
N ASN A 561 -39.61 -11.98 5.78
CA ASN A 561 -38.93 -11.48 4.58
C ASN A 561 -37.44 -11.26 4.83
N THR A 562 -37.01 -10.97 6.06
CA THR A 562 -35.60 -10.80 6.49
C THR A 562 -34.94 -12.10 6.92
N GLY A 563 -35.74 -13.21 7.02
CA GLY A 563 -35.29 -14.52 7.47
C GLY A 563 -34.54 -15.33 6.41
N LYS A 564 -34.25 -16.57 6.76
CA LYS A 564 -33.58 -17.54 5.87
C LYS A 564 -34.40 -18.81 5.77
N LEU A 565 -34.40 -19.39 4.60
CA LEU A 565 -34.85 -20.74 4.35
C LEU A 565 -33.69 -21.72 4.49
N CYS A 566 -33.92 -22.86 5.08
CA CYS A 566 -32.99 -23.96 5.26
C CYS A 566 -33.48 -25.19 4.51
N LEU A 567 -32.78 -25.53 3.45
CA LEU A 567 -33.12 -26.61 2.52
C LEU A 567 -32.17 -27.78 2.76
N PHE A 568 -32.70 -28.91 3.21
CA PHE A 568 -31.94 -30.13 3.46
C PHE A 568 -32.11 -31.11 2.29
N THR A 569 -31.04 -31.75 1.89
CA THR A 569 -31.00 -32.58 0.67
C THR A 569 -30.67 -34.04 0.97
N SER A 570 -31.04 -34.92 0.02
CA SER A 570 -30.72 -36.34 0.04
C SER A 570 -29.25 -36.67 0.23
N ASP A 571 -28.35 -35.78 -0.25
CA ASP A 571 -26.89 -35.90 -0.09
C ASP A 571 -26.40 -35.52 1.32
N GLY A 572 -27.31 -35.27 2.25
CA GLY A 572 -26.98 -34.88 3.62
C GLY A 572 -26.38 -33.48 3.75
N LYS A 573 -26.66 -32.56 2.84
CA LYS A 573 -26.31 -31.16 2.88
C LYS A 573 -27.45 -30.28 3.35
N MET A 574 -27.12 -29.07 3.83
CA MET A 574 -28.08 -28.01 4.08
C MET A 574 -27.66 -26.76 3.32
N HIS A 575 -28.59 -26.19 2.54
CA HIS A 575 -28.39 -24.92 1.83
C HIS A 575 -29.24 -23.83 2.50
N GLN A 576 -28.62 -22.66 2.70
CA GLN A 576 -29.30 -21.48 3.24
C GLN A 576 -29.60 -20.48 2.13
N ILE A 577 -30.82 -19.97 2.10
CA ILE A 577 -31.33 -19.01 1.12
C ILE A 577 -31.95 -17.86 1.90
N LYS A 578 -31.61 -16.62 1.56
CA LYS A 578 -32.28 -15.47 2.14
C LYS A 578 -33.65 -15.31 1.49
N VAL A 579 -34.70 -15.13 2.31
CA VAL A 579 -36.06 -14.90 1.80
C VAL A 579 -36.11 -13.69 0.86
N MET A 580 -35.33 -12.66 1.14
CA MET A 580 -35.18 -11.45 0.29
C MET A 580 -34.66 -11.72 -1.13
N ASP A 581 -33.93 -12.82 -1.35
CA ASP A 581 -33.39 -13.17 -2.66
C ASP A 581 -34.47 -13.80 -3.56
N LEU A 582 -35.64 -14.17 -3.00
CA LEU A 582 -36.76 -14.67 -3.74
C LEU A 582 -37.66 -13.54 -4.25
N PRO A 583 -38.31 -13.72 -5.43
CA PRO A 583 -39.25 -12.73 -5.93
C PRO A 583 -40.45 -12.61 -5.02
N TYR A 584 -40.73 -11.36 -4.60
CA TYR A 584 -41.99 -11.01 -3.89
C TYR A 584 -42.97 -10.43 -4.91
N GLY A 585 -44.17 -11.00 -5.01
CA GLY A 585 -45.09 -10.57 -6.05
C GLY A 585 -46.52 -11.07 -5.90
N LYS A 586 -47.25 -11.07 -7.04
CA LYS A 586 -48.64 -11.50 -7.12
C LYS A 586 -48.71 -13.03 -7.15
N PHE A 587 -49.84 -13.58 -6.76
CA PHE A 587 -50.09 -15.04 -6.76
C PHE A 587 -49.83 -15.70 -8.14
N ARG A 588 -50.18 -15.03 -9.24
CA ARG A 588 -50.02 -15.53 -10.62
C ARG A 588 -48.60 -15.35 -11.21
N ASP A 589 -47.74 -14.64 -10.53
CA ASP A 589 -46.36 -14.43 -11.02
C ASP A 589 -45.59 -15.76 -10.99
N LYS A 590 -44.75 -16.00 -11.99
CA LYS A 590 -43.80 -17.13 -11.96
C LYS A 590 -42.73 -16.90 -10.88
N GLY A 591 -42.45 -17.96 -10.10
CA GLY A 591 -41.33 -17.96 -9.20
C GLY A 591 -39.97 -18.05 -9.94
N PHE A 592 -38.87 -18.01 -9.19
CA PHE A 592 -37.55 -18.34 -9.68
C PHE A 592 -37.17 -19.77 -9.32
N PRO A 593 -36.44 -20.50 -10.17
CA PRO A 593 -35.82 -21.76 -9.78
C PRO A 593 -34.94 -21.56 -8.54
N ILE A 594 -35.12 -22.42 -7.54
CA ILE A 594 -34.37 -22.35 -6.28
C ILE A 594 -32.87 -22.52 -6.49
N ASP A 595 -32.48 -23.22 -7.55
CA ASP A 595 -31.08 -23.38 -8.01
C ASP A 595 -30.40 -22.03 -8.29
N ASN A 596 -31.12 -21.05 -8.82
CA ASN A 596 -30.59 -19.76 -9.20
C ASN A 596 -30.21 -18.85 -7.99
N VAL A 597 -30.80 -19.12 -6.83
CA VAL A 597 -30.60 -18.32 -5.60
C VAL A 597 -29.88 -19.09 -4.51
N SER A 598 -29.48 -20.34 -4.77
CA SER A 598 -28.80 -21.23 -3.83
C SER A 598 -27.66 -22.00 -4.50
N ASN A 599 -26.92 -22.79 -3.70
CA ASN A 599 -25.97 -23.78 -4.19
C ASN A 599 -26.60 -25.17 -4.36
N PHE A 600 -27.91 -25.25 -4.31
CA PHE A 600 -28.65 -26.49 -4.56
C PHE A 600 -28.63 -26.79 -6.05
N ASP A 601 -28.49 -28.08 -6.40
CA ASP A 601 -28.47 -28.57 -7.79
C ASP A 601 -29.56 -29.63 -7.94
N SER A 602 -30.71 -29.23 -8.45
CA SER A 602 -31.88 -30.11 -8.62
C SER A 602 -31.64 -31.32 -9.55
N THR A 603 -30.52 -31.32 -10.30
CA THR A 603 -30.12 -32.46 -11.13
C THR A 603 -29.40 -33.57 -10.35
N LYS A 604 -28.89 -33.27 -9.16
CA LYS A 604 -28.07 -34.16 -8.34
C LYS A 604 -28.67 -34.47 -6.94
N GLU A 605 -29.46 -33.56 -6.43
CA GLU A 605 -29.92 -33.59 -5.06
C GLU A 605 -31.45 -33.47 -5.01
N GLU A 606 -32.10 -34.17 -4.07
CA GLU A 606 -33.52 -34.04 -3.80
C GLU A 606 -33.76 -33.32 -2.49
N ILE A 607 -34.82 -32.51 -2.43
CA ILE A 607 -35.21 -31.82 -1.19
C ILE A 607 -35.90 -32.79 -0.27
N VAL A 608 -35.29 -33.06 0.87
CA VAL A 608 -35.85 -33.92 1.94
C VAL A 608 -36.66 -33.12 2.94
N TYR A 609 -36.19 -31.91 3.27
CA TYR A 609 -36.88 -31.05 4.24
C TYR A 609 -36.60 -29.58 3.97
N LEU A 610 -37.61 -28.75 4.20
CA LEU A 610 -37.52 -27.30 4.08
C LEU A 610 -38.16 -26.63 5.29
N CYS A 611 -37.42 -25.74 5.94
CA CYS A 611 -37.91 -24.95 7.07
C CYS A 611 -37.36 -23.54 7.04
N ASP A 612 -37.87 -22.66 7.89
CA ASP A 612 -37.25 -21.34 8.14
C ASP A 612 -36.24 -21.42 9.28
N ASP A 613 -35.45 -20.35 9.44
CA ASP A 613 -34.43 -20.27 10.50
C ASP A 613 -35.04 -20.18 11.91
N ARG A 614 -36.33 -19.79 12.07
CA ARG A 614 -37.02 -19.79 13.35
C ARG A 614 -37.32 -21.22 13.79
N GLU A 615 -37.79 -22.07 12.88
CA GLU A 615 -38.07 -23.47 13.20
C GLU A 615 -36.80 -24.21 13.62
N LEU A 616 -35.69 -23.93 12.96
CA LEU A 616 -34.39 -24.49 13.36
C LEU A 616 -34.01 -24.13 14.79
N PHE A 617 -34.30 -22.90 15.23
CA PHE A 617 -33.91 -22.45 16.57
C PHE A 617 -34.58 -23.23 17.70
N PHE A 618 -35.86 -23.57 17.53
CA PHE A 618 -36.68 -24.12 18.58
C PHE A 618 -36.87 -25.65 18.52
N SER A 619 -36.39 -26.31 17.46
CA SER A 619 -36.70 -27.72 17.21
C SER A 619 -35.48 -28.64 17.35
N LYS A 620 -35.74 -29.89 17.72
CA LYS A 620 -34.86 -31.03 17.48
C LYS A 620 -35.38 -31.80 16.29
N PHE A 621 -34.51 -32.36 15.49
CA PHE A 621 -34.85 -33.07 14.26
C PHE A 621 -34.40 -34.52 14.32
N LEU A 622 -35.26 -35.43 13.90
CA LEU A 622 -34.93 -36.80 13.58
C LEU A 622 -34.38 -36.84 12.14
N PHE A 623 -33.20 -37.36 12.00
CA PHE A 623 -32.58 -37.69 10.70
C PHE A 623 -32.67 -39.20 10.51
N ALA A 624 -33.13 -39.64 9.36
CA ALA A 624 -33.16 -41.06 9.00
C ALA A 624 -32.60 -41.26 7.58
N THR A 625 -31.76 -42.27 7.41
CA THR A 625 -31.11 -42.57 6.14
C THR A 625 -31.67 -43.84 5.52
N LYS A 626 -31.39 -44.02 4.22
CA LYS A 626 -31.81 -45.18 3.44
C LYS A 626 -31.28 -46.48 3.98
N GLN A 627 -30.06 -46.49 4.57
CA GLN A 627 -29.47 -47.64 5.21
C GLN A 627 -29.95 -47.85 6.68
N GLY A 628 -30.95 -47.10 7.11
CA GLY A 628 -31.61 -47.28 8.42
C GLY A 628 -30.82 -46.68 9.58
N MET A 629 -29.88 -45.76 9.32
CA MET A 629 -29.24 -45.00 10.37
C MET A 629 -30.11 -43.84 10.81
N ILE A 630 -30.20 -43.59 12.11
CA ILE A 630 -31.02 -42.53 12.70
C ILE A 630 -30.26 -41.75 13.76
N LYS A 631 -30.62 -40.49 13.96
CA LYS A 631 -30.13 -39.64 15.05
C LYS A 631 -31.08 -38.49 15.33
N LYS A 632 -31.04 -37.96 16.53
CA LYS A 632 -31.60 -36.64 16.85
C LYS A 632 -30.49 -35.61 16.72
N VAL A 633 -30.81 -34.45 16.18
CA VAL A 633 -29.88 -33.31 16.08
C VAL A 633 -30.62 -32.06 16.55
N ALA A 634 -29.99 -31.28 17.43
CA ALA A 634 -30.52 -29.99 17.83
C ALA A 634 -30.48 -29.02 16.67
N GLY A 635 -31.52 -28.27 16.40
CA GLY A 635 -31.58 -27.30 15.31
C GLY A 635 -30.54 -26.18 15.43
N SER A 636 -30.10 -25.87 16.66
CA SER A 636 -29.01 -24.92 16.92
C SER A 636 -27.66 -25.30 16.24
N GLU A 637 -27.44 -26.58 15.98
CA GLU A 637 -26.26 -27.05 15.25
C GLU A 637 -26.17 -26.52 13.78
N PHE A 638 -27.33 -26.09 13.25
CA PHE A 638 -27.45 -25.60 11.88
C PHE A 638 -27.44 -24.07 11.76
N GLN A 639 -27.34 -23.36 12.87
CA GLN A 639 -27.20 -21.89 12.89
C GLN A 639 -25.78 -21.49 12.49
N VAL A 640 -25.56 -21.31 11.21
CA VAL A 640 -24.26 -21.00 10.62
C VAL A 640 -24.37 -19.85 9.62
N THR A 641 -23.25 -19.21 9.30
CA THR A 641 -23.18 -18.12 8.32
C THR A 641 -22.92 -18.61 6.90
N LYS A 642 -22.43 -19.84 6.73
CA LYS A 642 -22.11 -20.42 5.42
C LYS A 642 -23.38 -20.78 4.64
N ARG A 643 -23.40 -20.48 3.35
CA ARG A 643 -24.52 -20.79 2.46
C ARG A 643 -24.81 -22.29 2.33
N THR A 644 -23.80 -23.14 2.43
CA THR A 644 -23.90 -24.60 2.34
C THR A 644 -23.04 -25.26 3.38
N ILE A 645 -23.60 -26.25 4.08
CA ILE A 645 -22.89 -27.09 5.05
C ILE A 645 -23.31 -28.56 4.93
N ALA A 646 -22.48 -29.47 5.44
CA ALA A 646 -22.90 -30.85 5.70
C ALA A 646 -23.90 -30.87 6.87
N ALA A 647 -25.10 -31.37 6.66
CA ALA A 647 -26.13 -31.57 7.65
C ALA A 647 -26.02 -32.91 8.39
N THR A 648 -25.48 -33.92 7.70
CA THR A 648 -25.17 -35.21 8.28
C THR A 648 -23.98 -35.84 7.58
N LYS A 649 -23.29 -36.78 8.24
CA LYS A 649 -22.34 -37.67 7.60
C LYS A 649 -23.06 -38.92 7.16
N LEU A 650 -23.07 -39.20 5.87
CA LEU A 650 -23.63 -40.42 5.30
C LEU A 650 -22.52 -41.48 5.20
N GLN A 651 -22.94 -42.79 5.19
CA GLN A 651 -22.08 -43.91 4.84
C GLN A 651 -21.98 -44.01 3.31
N ASP A 652 -21.11 -44.88 2.82
CA ASP A 652 -20.98 -45.11 1.38
C ASP A 652 -22.28 -45.64 0.79
N GLU A 653 -22.71 -45.07 -0.32
CA GLU A 653 -23.99 -45.40 -0.98
C GLU A 653 -25.25 -45.16 -0.15
N ASP A 654 -25.17 -44.38 0.94
CA ASP A 654 -26.34 -44.02 1.75
C ASP A 654 -26.91 -42.65 1.33
N ALA A 655 -28.19 -42.45 1.57
CA ALA A 655 -28.88 -41.21 1.31
C ALA A 655 -29.84 -40.84 2.48
N LEU A 656 -30.02 -39.55 2.68
CA LEU A 656 -30.98 -39.05 3.65
C LEU A 656 -32.41 -39.23 3.11
N VAL A 657 -33.26 -39.89 3.83
CA VAL A 657 -34.67 -40.19 3.44
C VAL A 657 -35.64 -39.24 4.12
N SER A 658 -35.41 -38.95 5.40
CA SER A 658 -36.35 -38.14 6.17
C SER A 658 -35.66 -37.26 7.18
N ILE A 659 -36.18 -36.05 7.30
CA ILE A 659 -35.93 -35.15 8.43
C ILE A 659 -37.26 -34.66 8.92
N GLN A 660 -37.53 -34.80 10.23
CA GLN A 660 -38.78 -34.36 10.84
C GLN A 660 -38.51 -33.75 12.22
N PRO A 661 -39.23 -32.70 12.62
CA PRO A 661 -39.19 -32.22 14.01
C PRO A 661 -39.66 -33.34 14.97
N ILE A 662 -38.87 -33.59 16.02
CA ILE A 662 -39.13 -34.69 16.96
C ILE A 662 -39.28 -34.22 18.41
N ARG A 663 -40.23 -34.84 19.13
CA ARG A 663 -40.43 -34.71 20.57
C ARG A 663 -40.23 -36.05 21.23
N ASP A 664 -39.78 -36.08 22.49
CA ASP A 664 -39.46 -37.31 23.21
C ASP A 664 -40.68 -38.17 23.52
N VAL A 665 -41.89 -37.58 23.56
CA VAL A 665 -43.17 -38.27 23.78
C VAL A 665 -43.72 -38.98 22.53
N GLN A 666 -42.98 -39.00 21.45
CA GLN A 666 -43.39 -39.62 20.18
C GLN A 666 -42.82 -41.02 19.99
N ASP A 667 -43.51 -41.80 19.15
CA ASP A 667 -42.96 -43.04 18.60
C ASP A 667 -42.46 -42.82 17.16
N VAL A 668 -41.33 -43.48 16.84
CA VAL A 668 -40.75 -43.55 15.50
C VAL A 668 -41.18 -44.82 14.80
N VAL A 669 -41.66 -44.71 13.58
CA VAL A 669 -41.96 -45.86 12.73
C VAL A 669 -41.09 -45.79 11.48
N LEU A 670 -40.31 -46.86 11.25
CA LEU A 670 -39.53 -47.05 10.04
C LEU A 670 -40.20 -48.09 9.16
N MET A 671 -40.40 -47.78 7.90
CA MET A 671 -40.95 -48.70 6.90
C MET A 671 -39.95 -48.88 5.76
N THR A 672 -39.80 -50.13 5.31
CA THR A 672 -38.82 -50.48 4.28
C THR A 672 -39.47 -50.87 2.96
N GLU A 673 -38.73 -50.74 1.86
CA GLU A 673 -39.18 -51.11 0.51
C GLU A 673 -39.70 -52.55 0.41
N ASN A 674 -39.17 -53.46 1.22
CA ASN A 674 -39.64 -54.85 1.26
C ASN A 674 -40.85 -55.10 2.22
N GLY A 675 -41.42 -54.00 2.76
CA GLY A 675 -42.59 -54.03 3.60
C GLY A 675 -42.35 -54.46 5.06
N PHE A 676 -41.16 -54.27 5.59
CA PHE A 676 -40.90 -54.45 7.01
C PHE A 676 -41.19 -53.14 7.76
N VAL A 677 -41.78 -53.27 8.91
CA VAL A 677 -42.15 -52.11 9.76
C VAL A 677 -41.62 -52.32 11.18
N LEU A 678 -40.97 -51.28 11.70
CA LEU A 678 -40.49 -51.25 13.07
C LEU A 678 -40.94 -49.98 13.77
N ARG A 679 -41.63 -50.15 14.91
CA ARG A 679 -42.10 -49.07 15.80
C ARG A 679 -41.32 -49.10 17.10
N PHE A 680 -40.76 -47.98 17.53
CA PHE A 680 -40.04 -47.83 18.80
C PHE A 680 -40.13 -46.41 19.36
N PRO A 681 -39.93 -46.21 20.70
CA PRO A 681 -39.97 -44.87 21.28
C PRO A 681 -38.87 -43.94 20.76
N ALA A 682 -39.21 -42.69 20.55
CA ALA A 682 -38.27 -41.67 20.17
C ALA A 682 -37.12 -41.48 21.19
N GLU A 683 -37.40 -41.77 22.49
CA GLU A 683 -36.39 -41.71 23.57
C GLU A 683 -35.17 -42.62 23.31
N GLU A 684 -35.36 -43.73 22.58
CA GLU A 684 -34.24 -44.65 22.24
C GLU A 684 -33.30 -44.08 21.16
N VAL A 685 -33.64 -42.97 20.54
CA VAL A 685 -32.78 -42.31 19.53
C VAL A 685 -31.84 -41.34 20.22
N SER A 686 -30.55 -41.62 20.11
CA SER A 686 -29.51 -40.78 20.71
C SER A 686 -29.40 -39.41 20.01
N GLU A 687 -29.29 -38.37 20.81
CA GLU A 687 -28.91 -37.04 20.31
C GLU A 687 -27.43 -37.02 19.91
N LYS A 688 -27.11 -36.53 18.74
CA LYS A 688 -25.77 -36.49 18.15
C LYS A 688 -25.53 -35.14 17.47
N LYS A 689 -24.24 -34.77 17.28
CA LYS A 689 -23.87 -33.60 16.48
C LYS A 689 -24.17 -33.86 15.01
N LYS A 690 -24.37 -32.81 14.23
CA LYS A 690 -24.61 -32.88 12.78
C LYS A 690 -23.59 -33.73 12.01
N GLY A 691 -22.30 -33.66 12.34
CA GLY A 691 -21.24 -34.44 11.68
C GLY A 691 -21.16 -35.92 12.03
N ALA A 692 -22.08 -36.47 12.86
CA ALA A 692 -22.12 -37.89 13.21
C ALA A 692 -22.99 -38.67 12.23
N VAL A 693 -22.68 -39.94 12.00
CA VAL A 693 -23.49 -40.87 11.16
C VAL A 693 -24.82 -41.21 11.86
N GLY A 694 -24.81 -41.28 13.16
CA GLY A 694 -26.01 -41.69 13.94
C GLY A 694 -25.87 -43.11 14.52
N VAL A 695 -27.01 -43.70 14.88
CA VAL A 695 -27.14 -45.07 15.39
C VAL A 695 -28.05 -45.86 14.48
N ARG A 696 -27.92 -47.17 14.45
CA ARG A 696 -28.80 -47.99 13.63
C ARG A 696 -30.23 -47.97 14.23
N GLY A 697 -31.18 -47.54 13.44
CA GLY A 697 -32.59 -47.50 13.78
C GLY A 697 -33.28 -48.85 13.59
N MET A 698 -32.99 -49.51 12.48
CA MET A 698 -33.54 -50.79 12.09
C MET A 698 -32.45 -51.69 11.49
N LYS A 699 -32.50 -53.01 11.77
CA LYS A 699 -31.65 -53.99 11.14
C LYS A 699 -32.31 -54.44 9.84
N LEU A 700 -31.82 -53.92 8.70
CA LEU A 700 -32.32 -54.19 7.39
C LEU A 700 -32.00 -55.61 6.90
N GLN A 701 -32.88 -56.18 6.09
CA GLN A 701 -32.64 -57.41 5.36
C GLN A 701 -31.70 -57.15 4.19
N LYS A 702 -31.19 -58.21 3.58
CA LYS A 702 -30.33 -58.08 2.42
C LYS A 702 -31.09 -57.46 1.25
N ASN A 703 -30.54 -56.40 0.64
CA ASN A 703 -31.15 -55.62 -0.43
C ASN A 703 -32.49 -54.96 -0.02
N ASP A 704 -32.57 -54.48 1.21
CA ASP A 704 -33.73 -53.71 1.72
C ASP A 704 -33.23 -52.31 2.11
N SER A 705 -34.12 -51.33 2.05
CA SER A 705 -33.81 -49.95 2.42
C SER A 705 -35.02 -49.29 3.10
N VAL A 706 -34.78 -48.31 3.96
CA VAL A 706 -35.84 -47.50 4.55
C VAL A 706 -36.43 -46.62 3.46
N GLU A 707 -37.73 -46.67 3.29
CA GLU A 707 -38.47 -45.88 2.30
C GLU A 707 -39.24 -44.72 2.94
N GLU A 708 -39.91 -45.00 4.06
CA GLU A 708 -40.72 -44.02 4.77
C GLU A 708 -40.46 -44.01 6.27
N VAL A 709 -40.59 -42.82 6.88
CA VAL A 709 -40.38 -42.59 8.30
C VAL A 709 -41.56 -41.75 8.83
N TYR A 710 -42.17 -42.19 9.91
CA TYR A 710 -43.30 -41.51 10.56
C TYR A 710 -43.00 -41.27 12.01
N LEU A 711 -43.48 -40.12 12.50
CA LEU A 711 -43.55 -39.76 13.92
C LEU A 711 -44.99 -39.59 14.32
N PHE A 712 -45.40 -40.11 15.46
CA PHE A 712 -46.71 -39.88 16.01
C PHE A 712 -46.72 -39.91 17.54
N GLU A 713 -47.65 -39.20 18.14
CA GLU A 713 -47.84 -39.16 19.60
C GLU A 713 -48.61 -40.37 20.09
N GLU A 714 -48.17 -40.98 21.20
CA GLU A 714 -48.80 -42.11 21.80
C GLU A 714 -50.26 -41.73 22.22
N GLY A 715 -51.23 -42.55 21.81
CA GLY A 715 -52.64 -42.28 22.07
C GLY A 715 -53.42 -41.59 20.94
N THR A 716 -52.74 -41.09 19.91
CA THR A 716 -53.41 -40.58 18.70
C THR A 716 -53.56 -41.65 17.64
N GLU A 717 -54.75 -41.71 16.99
CA GLU A 717 -54.94 -42.60 15.86
C GLU A 717 -54.35 -41.96 14.61
N SER A 718 -53.30 -42.55 14.12
CA SER A 718 -52.61 -42.08 12.91
C SER A 718 -52.68 -43.16 11.86
N LYS A 719 -53.19 -42.81 10.69
CA LYS A 719 -53.32 -43.68 9.53
C LYS A 719 -52.51 -43.16 8.39
N VAL A 720 -51.71 -44.00 7.76
CA VAL A 720 -50.90 -43.69 6.61
C VAL A 720 -51.15 -44.69 5.48
N ILE A 721 -50.97 -44.27 4.24
CA ILE A 721 -51.06 -45.18 3.08
C ILE A 721 -49.61 -45.57 2.74
N PHE A 722 -49.31 -46.85 2.83
CA PHE A 722 -48.01 -47.43 2.49
C PHE A 722 -48.20 -48.61 1.54
N HIS A 723 -47.59 -48.61 0.36
CA HIS A 723 -47.79 -49.61 -0.71
C HIS A 723 -49.28 -49.86 -0.99
N GLU A 724 -50.06 -48.81 -1.21
CA GLU A 724 -51.51 -48.81 -1.49
C GLU A 724 -52.39 -49.37 -0.37
N LYS A 725 -51.85 -49.59 0.83
CA LYS A 725 -52.58 -50.07 2.03
C LYS A 725 -52.67 -49.02 3.11
N GLU A 726 -53.80 -48.90 3.70
CA GLU A 726 -54.03 -48.12 4.94
C GLU A 726 -53.37 -48.84 6.12
N VAL A 727 -52.35 -48.20 6.73
CA VAL A 727 -51.64 -48.70 7.90
C VAL A 727 -52.00 -47.81 9.12
N THR A 728 -52.52 -48.37 10.14
CA THR A 728 -52.79 -47.66 11.39
C THR A 728 -51.60 -47.79 12.34
N LEU A 729 -50.81 -46.67 12.46
CA LEU A 729 -49.51 -46.66 13.14
C LEU A 729 -49.56 -47.07 14.61
N ASN A 730 -50.62 -46.69 15.35
CA ASN A 730 -50.80 -47.03 16.78
C ASN A 730 -51.11 -48.51 17.02
N ARG A 731 -51.59 -49.28 16.00
CA ARG A 731 -51.78 -50.71 16.06
C ARG A 731 -50.55 -51.56 15.84
N LEU A 732 -49.48 -50.95 15.36
CA LEU A 732 -48.18 -51.61 15.17
C LEU A 732 -47.57 -51.96 16.53
N LYS A 733 -47.00 -53.18 16.63
CA LYS A 733 -46.35 -53.64 17.84
C LYS A 733 -45.13 -52.80 18.15
N ARG A 734 -45.09 -52.20 19.34
CA ARG A 734 -43.89 -51.46 19.82
C ARG A 734 -42.79 -52.45 20.13
N ALA A 735 -41.61 -52.22 19.63
CA ALA A 735 -40.41 -53.02 19.77
C ALA A 735 -39.22 -52.15 20.21
N LYS A 736 -38.06 -52.71 20.39
CA LYS A 736 -36.82 -51.97 20.66
C LYS A 736 -36.20 -51.49 19.33
N ARG A 737 -35.53 -50.35 19.38
CA ARG A 737 -34.70 -49.87 18.32
C ARG A 737 -33.67 -50.94 17.92
N ASP A 738 -33.20 -50.94 16.68
CA ASP A 738 -32.24 -51.91 16.12
C ASP A 738 -32.83 -53.33 15.92
N GLY A 739 -34.17 -53.48 15.95
CA GLY A 739 -34.87 -54.69 15.61
C GLY A 739 -34.96 -54.94 14.09
N THR A 740 -35.32 -56.17 13.68
CA THR A 740 -35.56 -56.49 12.26
C THR A 740 -36.93 -56.08 11.73
N GLY A 741 -37.77 -55.54 12.61
CA GLY A 741 -39.16 -55.23 12.27
C GLY A 741 -40.05 -56.44 12.01
N THR A 742 -41.32 -56.17 11.70
CA THR A 742 -42.34 -57.18 11.37
C THR A 742 -42.78 -56.96 9.91
N ARG A 743 -42.80 -58.01 9.12
CA ARG A 743 -43.25 -57.91 7.75
C ARG A 743 -44.77 -57.76 7.73
N MET A 744 -45.22 -56.72 7.03
CA MET A 744 -46.69 -56.56 6.81
C MET A 744 -47.18 -57.70 5.95
N ARG A 745 -48.31 -58.32 6.39
CA ARG A 745 -48.94 -59.35 5.59
C ARG A 745 -49.49 -58.73 4.29
N LYS A 746 -49.25 -59.39 3.15
CA LYS A 746 -49.78 -59.01 1.83
C LYS A 746 -51.29 -58.95 1.85
#